data_be2e8ad4cc1782cb782fc5d9a2db70ae
#
_entry.id   be2e8ad4cc1782cb782fc5d9a2db70ae
#
_cell.length_a   1.000
_cell.length_b   1.000
_cell.length_c   1.000
_cell.angle_alpha   90.00
_cell.angle_beta   90.00
_cell.angle_gamma   90.00
#
_symmetry.space_group_name_H-M   'P 1'
#
loop_
_entity.id
_entity.type
_entity.pdbx_description
1 polymer ?
#
loop_
_entity_poly.entity_id
_entity_poly.type
_entity_poly.pdbx_seq_one_letter_code
_entity_poly.pdbx_strand_id
1 'polypeptide(L)'
;IANASLLDESTAAAEAMAMFHNTKNKKGNEFNKIFVSELCYPQTIDVIKTRATPLDIEVVVGNHETITIDNSYFGVVLQYPAKNGEIYDYSAIVKATHDVNAYVCVCADLMSLTLLTPPGEWNADCVVGNTQRFGVPMGYGGPHAAYFATKDDFKRIIPGRIIGVSIDRNNQRALRMALQTREQHIRREKATSNICTAQALLAIMSSMYAVYHGAEGIKNIGTRIHGLTTALANALAKNGVSISNKYYYDTLTIATTELDAIKGRAIAHEMNFNYGANTIGITIDETTQTSDIENIIKVICNKNESIDIVVEAPKTNAPTSLVRTTSYLQHDVFNSYHSESRMLRYIKSLEDKDLSLTKSMIPLGSCTMKLNATSELEPISWASFAHIHPFAPLDQAAGYQHMITELEKYLNECTGFDATSLQPNSGAQGEYAGLHVIRAYHISRGDTQRNVCLIPSSAHGTNPASAAMVGAKIVIVNCDDHGNIDVEDLKAKAVQYKDTLSSLMVTYPSTHGVFESSIKEICQAIHDNGGQVYMDGANMNAQVGLTSPGLIGADVCHLNLHKTFAIPHGGGGPGMGPICVRQHLAPFLPSNPLIKTGGEQAIHAISSAPWGSASILLISYAYIKMLGAKGVKDATRYAILNANYIKARLEKDYDVLYVGKEFGRCAHELILDFRPFKHTLNVEVEDIAKRLMDYGFHAPTVSFPVAGTLMIEPTESEDLMELDRFCDAMLAIREEIREIENGADKNNNVLKNAPHTLEECMATEWNYSYSREKAAFPLPYVRVNKFWPSIARVNNSHGDRNLICTCAPIEAYMESVVEA
;
A
#
# COMPACT_ATOMS: atom_id res chain seq x y z
N ILE A 1 17.91 3.03 7.15
CA ILE A 1 16.90 3.54 6.22
C ILE A 1 15.57 2.85 6.50
N ALA A 2 14.44 3.55 6.34
CA ALA A 2 13.11 2.99 6.62
C ALA A 2 12.05 3.42 5.62
N ASN A 3 11.05 2.57 5.44
CA ASN A 3 9.74 2.85 4.85
C ASN A 3 8.66 2.49 5.88
N ALA A 4 7.58 3.23 5.96
CA ALA A 4 6.50 2.97 6.93
C ALA A 4 5.13 2.85 6.24
N SER A 5 5.08 2.48 4.96
CA SER A 5 3.85 2.37 4.18
C SER A 5 3.64 0.99 3.54
N LEU A 6 4.28 -0.07 4.07
CA LEU A 6 4.02 -1.43 3.61
C LEU A 6 2.62 -1.89 4.02
N LEU A 7 2.14 -2.97 3.38
CA LEU A 7 0.72 -3.34 3.39
C LEU A 7 0.21 -3.82 4.76
N ASP A 8 1.01 -4.62 5.46
CA ASP A 8 0.82 -5.05 6.84
C ASP A 8 2.09 -5.72 7.39
N GLU A 9 2.11 -6.06 8.67
CA GLU A 9 3.28 -6.65 9.34
C GLU A 9 3.72 -7.97 8.70
N SER A 10 2.77 -8.88 8.42
CA SER A 10 3.09 -10.20 7.88
C SER A 10 3.65 -10.13 6.46
N THR A 11 3.11 -9.23 5.64
CA THR A 11 3.65 -8.98 4.29
C THR A 11 5.01 -8.29 4.35
N ALA A 12 5.25 -7.41 5.32
CA ALA A 12 6.57 -6.82 5.53
C ALA A 12 7.62 -7.87 5.92
N ALA A 13 7.27 -8.84 6.78
CA ALA A 13 8.16 -9.96 7.12
C ALA A 13 8.44 -10.85 5.89
N ALA A 14 7.45 -11.10 5.05
CA ALA A 14 7.61 -11.85 3.81
C ALA A 14 8.46 -11.08 2.76
N GLU A 15 8.36 -9.76 2.70
CA GLU A 15 9.27 -8.92 1.89
C GLU A 15 10.72 -8.97 2.41
N ALA A 16 10.93 -9.02 3.74
CA ALA A 16 12.26 -9.21 4.32
C ALA A 16 12.84 -10.57 3.93
N MET A 17 12.04 -11.65 3.97
CA MET A 17 12.44 -12.98 3.47
C MET A 17 12.90 -12.89 2.00
N ALA A 18 12.10 -12.29 1.13
CA ALA A 18 12.43 -12.17 -0.29
C ALA A 18 13.70 -11.33 -0.51
N MET A 19 13.86 -10.23 0.24
CA MET A 19 15.07 -9.40 0.20
C MET A 19 16.33 -10.18 0.59
N PHE A 20 16.28 -10.97 1.66
CA PHE A 20 17.39 -11.78 2.13
C PHE A 20 17.72 -12.91 1.14
N HIS A 21 16.69 -13.63 0.65
CA HIS A 21 16.86 -14.67 -0.34
C HIS A 21 17.55 -14.17 -1.62
N ASN A 22 17.03 -13.07 -2.18
CA ASN A 22 17.62 -12.46 -3.37
C ASN A 22 19.03 -11.94 -3.14
N THR A 23 19.34 -11.46 -1.94
CA THR A 23 20.70 -10.96 -1.60
C THR A 23 21.70 -12.09 -1.49
N LYS A 24 21.32 -13.18 -0.82
CA LYS A 24 22.18 -14.34 -0.60
C LYS A 24 22.44 -15.10 -1.90
N ASN A 25 21.46 -15.18 -2.80
CA ASN A 25 21.53 -15.96 -4.04
C ASN A 25 22.05 -15.18 -5.26
N LYS A 26 22.47 -13.92 -5.11
CA LYS A 26 23.00 -13.08 -6.22
C LYS A 26 24.12 -13.74 -7.05
N LYS A 27 24.89 -14.67 -6.46
CA LYS A 27 26.02 -15.34 -7.10
C LYS A 27 25.69 -16.76 -7.62
N GLY A 28 24.39 -17.10 -7.72
CA GLY A 28 23.94 -18.42 -8.18
C GLY A 28 24.10 -19.52 -7.12
N ASN A 29 24.24 -19.16 -5.85
CA ASN A 29 24.20 -20.11 -4.74
C ASN A 29 22.75 -20.48 -4.44
N GLU A 30 22.50 -21.74 -4.10
CA GLU A 30 21.14 -22.26 -3.82
C GLU A 30 20.88 -22.33 -2.30
N PHE A 31 20.77 -21.18 -1.67
CA PHE A 31 20.31 -21.12 -0.27
C PHE A 31 18.80 -20.97 -0.28
N ASN A 32 18.07 -21.98 0.21
CA ASN A 32 16.62 -22.01 0.12
C ASN A 32 15.90 -22.21 1.47
N LYS A 33 16.61 -22.13 2.60
CA LYS A 33 16.02 -22.30 3.93
C LYS A 33 15.97 -20.99 4.70
N ILE A 34 14.80 -20.75 5.34
CA ILE A 34 14.63 -19.68 6.33
C ILE A 34 14.06 -20.26 7.62
N PHE A 35 14.64 -19.86 8.74
CA PHE A 35 14.06 -20.18 10.06
C PHE A 35 13.07 -19.10 10.48
N VAL A 36 11.91 -19.50 10.98
CA VAL A 36 10.91 -18.62 11.58
C VAL A 36 10.60 -19.13 12.98
N SER A 37 10.78 -18.28 13.99
CA SER A 37 10.46 -18.66 15.36
C SER A 37 8.97 -19.01 15.48
N GLU A 38 8.65 -20.12 16.16
CA GLU A 38 7.27 -20.51 16.50
C GLU A 38 6.56 -19.47 17.40
N LEU A 39 7.35 -18.57 17.97
CA LEU A 39 6.87 -17.43 18.76
C LEU A 39 6.56 -16.17 17.93
N CYS A 40 6.70 -16.23 16.60
CA CYS A 40 6.05 -15.26 15.72
C CYS A 40 4.53 -15.48 15.71
N TYR A 41 3.78 -14.44 15.34
CA TYR A 41 2.33 -14.58 15.20
C TYR A 41 1.95 -15.55 14.08
N PRO A 42 0.89 -16.36 14.27
CA PRO A 42 0.49 -17.39 13.29
C PRO A 42 0.24 -16.83 11.89
N GLN A 43 -0.39 -15.66 11.76
CA GLN A 43 -0.64 -15.01 10.49
C GLN A 43 0.67 -14.58 9.79
N THR A 44 1.69 -14.19 10.54
CA THR A 44 3.00 -13.85 9.98
C THR A 44 3.70 -15.09 9.42
N ILE A 45 3.67 -16.20 10.16
CA ILE A 45 4.20 -17.48 9.71
C ILE A 45 3.49 -17.93 8.43
N ASP A 46 2.15 -17.80 8.38
CA ASP A 46 1.34 -18.27 7.26
C ASP A 46 1.58 -17.44 5.98
N VAL A 47 1.65 -16.12 6.08
CA VAL A 47 1.98 -15.24 4.92
C VAL A 47 3.41 -15.49 4.41
N ILE A 48 4.38 -15.74 5.31
CA ILE A 48 5.74 -16.13 4.92
C ILE A 48 5.69 -17.43 4.09
N LYS A 49 4.92 -18.44 4.51
CA LYS A 49 4.74 -19.70 3.76
C LYS A 49 4.10 -19.46 2.38
N THR A 50 3.08 -18.59 2.30
CA THR A 50 2.47 -18.21 1.02
C THR A 50 3.51 -17.69 0.04
N ARG A 51 4.37 -16.77 0.49
CA ARG A 51 5.38 -16.12 -0.33
C ARG A 51 6.58 -17.03 -0.63
N ALA A 52 6.85 -18.00 0.23
CA ALA A 52 7.95 -18.96 0.10
C ALA A 52 7.63 -20.08 -0.92
N THR A 53 6.38 -20.58 -0.90
CA THR A 53 5.97 -21.76 -1.68
C THR A 53 6.26 -21.65 -3.20
N PRO A 54 5.94 -20.54 -3.90
CA PRO A 54 6.22 -20.43 -5.33
C PRO A 54 7.71 -20.35 -5.69
N LEU A 55 8.55 -20.07 -4.72
CA LEU A 55 10.00 -19.88 -4.87
C LEU A 55 10.80 -21.09 -4.36
N ASP A 56 10.11 -22.18 -4.01
CA ASP A 56 10.68 -23.41 -3.43
C ASP A 56 11.55 -23.14 -2.17
N ILE A 57 11.18 -22.11 -1.40
CA ILE A 57 11.84 -21.77 -0.12
C ILE A 57 11.27 -22.66 0.98
N GLU A 58 12.14 -23.36 1.68
CA GLU A 58 11.81 -24.17 2.86
C GLU A 58 11.68 -23.27 4.10
N VAL A 59 10.48 -23.18 4.67
CA VAL A 59 10.21 -22.44 5.91
C VAL A 59 10.27 -23.40 7.09
N VAL A 60 11.33 -23.31 7.88
CA VAL A 60 11.54 -24.12 9.08
C VAL A 60 10.99 -23.36 10.29
N VAL A 61 9.88 -23.85 10.87
CA VAL A 61 9.28 -23.24 12.07
C VAL A 61 9.69 -24.02 13.32
N GLY A 62 10.17 -23.35 14.36
CA GLY A 62 10.61 -24.02 15.55
C GLY A 62 11.06 -23.09 16.68
N ASN A 63 11.66 -23.69 17.71
CA ASN A 63 12.15 -22.96 18.88
C ASN A 63 13.54 -22.36 18.62
N HIS A 64 13.63 -21.04 18.77
CA HIS A 64 14.85 -20.27 18.54
C HIS A 64 15.98 -20.55 19.53
N GLU A 65 15.67 -21.13 20.71
CA GLU A 65 16.68 -21.49 21.72
C GLU A 65 17.37 -22.82 21.42
N THR A 66 16.75 -23.71 20.63
CA THR A 66 17.25 -25.07 20.37
C THR A 66 17.66 -25.30 18.92
N ILE A 67 17.29 -24.43 17.99
CA ILE A 67 17.66 -24.56 16.59
C ILE A 67 19.18 -24.37 16.37
N THR A 68 19.72 -25.17 15.48
CA THR A 68 21.08 -24.95 14.96
C THR A 68 20.98 -24.32 13.57
N ILE A 69 21.49 -23.12 13.39
CA ILE A 69 21.57 -22.42 12.12
C ILE A 69 22.86 -22.80 11.41
N ASP A 70 22.74 -23.47 10.29
CA ASP A 70 23.89 -23.89 9.46
C ASP A 70 23.92 -23.11 8.13
N ASN A 71 24.90 -23.44 7.28
CA ASN A 71 25.11 -22.77 6.00
C ASN A 71 23.98 -22.94 4.97
N SER A 72 22.95 -23.77 5.22
CA SER A 72 21.80 -23.90 4.33
C SER A 72 20.77 -22.77 4.50
N TYR A 73 20.84 -22.07 5.62
CA TYR A 73 19.93 -20.96 5.92
C TYR A 73 20.41 -19.65 5.28
N PHE A 74 19.48 -18.90 4.72
CA PHE A 74 19.73 -17.53 4.26
C PHE A 74 19.22 -16.47 5.24
N GLY A 75 18.34 -16.83 6.18
CA GLY A 75 17.79 -15.88 7.14
C GLY A 75 17.04 -16.51 8.29
N VAL A 76 16.76 -15.66 9.27
CA VAL A 76 16.02 -15.95 10.50
C VAL A 76 14.98 -14.86 10.73
N VAL A 77 13.75 -15.21 11.16
CA VAL A 77 12.69 -14.29 11.56
C VAL A 77 12.32 -14.52 13.02
N LEU A 78 12.35 -13.45 13.82
CA LEU A 78 12.06 -13.44 15.25
C LEU A 78 10.94 -12.45 15.58
N GLN A 79 10.31 -12.58 16.76
CA GLN A 79 9.26 -11.68 17.25
C GLN A 79 9.69 -11.01 18.56
N TYR A 80 9.50 -9.67 18.68
CA TYR A 80 9.97 -8.89 19.82
C TYR A 80 8.97 -7.79 20.26
N PRO A 81 8.35 -7.89 21.46
CA PRO A 81 8.26 -9.08 22.30
C PRO A 81 7.64 -10.29 21.57
N ALA A 82 7.90 -11.49 22.07
CA ALA A 82 7.36 -12.70 21.47
C ALA A 82 5.82 -12.77 21.64
N LYS A 83 5.12 -13.61 20.84
CA LYS A 83 3.64 -13.70 20.88
C LYS A 83 3.06 -14.09 22.25
N ASN A 84 3.88 -14.74 23.10
CA ASN A 84 3.51 -15.07 24.48
C ASN A 84 3.82 -13.93 25.47
N GLY A 85 4.27 -12.77 25.00
CA GLY A 85 4.63 -11.59 25.78
C GLY A 85 6.04 -11.63 26.38
N GLU A 86 6.80 -12.75 26.25
CA GLU A 86 8.16 -12.85 26.79
C GLU A 86 9.15 -11.97 26.01
N ILE A 87 10.07 -11.35 26.73
CA ILE A 87 11.17 -10.56 26.16
C ILE A 87 12.43 -11.42 26.19
N TYR A 88 12.81 -11.99 25.07
CA TYR A 88 14.02 -12.81 24.94
C TYR A 88 15.24 -11.98 24.57
N ASP A 89 16.43 -12.42 25.05
CA ASP A 89 17.71 -11.96 24.55
C ASP A 89 18.11 -12.81 23.33
N TYR A 90 18.02 -12.23 22.16
CA TYR A 90 18.31 -12.92 20.90
C TYR A 90 19.77 -12.85 20.46
N SER A 91 20.68 -12.32 21.28
CA SER A 91 22.11 -12.11 20.93
C SER A 91 22.80 -13.39 20.45
N ALA A 92 22.48 -14.54 21.05
CA ALA A 92 23.08 -15.82 20.69
C ALA A 92 22.66 -16.29 19.28
N ILE A 93 21.37 -16.28 18.96
CA ILE A 93 20.89 -16.70 17.64
C ILE A 93 21.28 -15.70 16.55
N VAL A 94 21.30 -14.40 16.85
CA VAL A 94 21.80 -13.37 15.93
C VAL A 94 23.25 -13.62 15.58
N LYS A 95 24.10 -13.88 16.57
CA LYS A 95 25.51 -14.21 16.33
C LYS A 95 25.65 -15.48 15.49
N ALA A 96 24.97 -16.57 15.85
CA ALA A 96 25.00 -17.82 15.11
C ALA A 96 24.57 -17.66 13.65
N THR A 97 23.55 -16.83 13.39
CA THR A 97 23.06 -16.50 12.05
C THR A 97 24.11 -15.75 11.24
N HIS A 98 24.74 -14.76 11.83
CA HIS A 98 25.79 -14.00 11.14
C HIS A 98 27.08 -14.81 10.93
N ASP A 99 27.43 -15.74 11.84
CA ASP A 99 28.60 -16.62 11.69
C ASP A 99 28.51 -17.49 10.42
N VAL A 100 27.27 -17.77 9.92
CA VAL A 100 27.02 -18.45 8.63
C VAL A 100 26.68 -17.47 7.49
N ASN A 101 26.88 -16.18 7.68
CA ASN A 101 26.56 -15.12 6.71
C ASN A 101 25.08 -15.10 6.30
N ALA A 102 24.15 -15.50 7.17
CA ALA A 102 22.72 -15.34 6.99
C ALA A 102 22.24 -14.03 7.66
N TYR A 103 20.99 -13.65 7.42
CA TYR A 103 20.43 -12.36 7.84
C TYR A 103 19.34 -12.54 8.91
N VAL A 104 19.13 -11.50 9.73
CA VAL A 104 18.15 -11.50 10.81
C VAL A 104 17.08 -10.43 10.57
N CYS A 105 15.80 -10.86 10.49
CA CYS A 105 14.63 -10.01 10.54
C CYS A 105 13.95 -10.13 11.91
N VAL A 106 13.54 -9.01 12.49
CA VAL A 106 12.78 -8.97 13.74
C VAL A 106 11.44 -8.28 13.50
N CYS A 107 10.35 -9.00 13.77
CA CYS A 107 9.02 -8.42 13.89
C CYS A 107 8.90 -7.77 15.26
N ALA A 108 8.83 -6.45 15.35
CA ALA A 108 8.85 -5.74 16.62
C ALA A 108 7.62 -4.86 16.82
N ASP A 109 7.09 -4.86 18.05
CA ASP A 109 6.07 -3.89 18.47
C ASP A 109 6.69 -2.50 18.66
N LEU A 110 6.23 -1.54 17.86
CA LEU A 110 6.80 -0.19 17.84
C LEU A 110 6.65 0.55 19.19
N MET A 111 5.54 0.33 19.92
CA MET A 111 5.31 0.97 21.22
C MET A 111 6.25 0.42 22.29
N SER A 112 6.54 -0.87 22.28
CA SER A 112 7.48 -1.50 23.22
C SER A 112 8.90 -0.92 23.09
N LEU A 113 9.29 -0.48 21.87
CA LEU A 113 10.60 0.10 21.61
C LEU A 113 10.80 1.49 22.27
N THR A 114 9.78 2.04 22.90
CA THR A 114 9.92 3.23 23.75
C THR A 114 10.69 2.94 25.03
N LEU A 115 10.62 1.70 25.52
CA LEU A 115 11.24 1.21 26.75
C LEU A 115 12.31 0.13 26.50
N LEU A 116 12.24 -0.58 25.38
CA LEU A 116 13.12 -1.68 25.03
C LEU A 116 14.16 -1.26 23.99
N THR A 117 15.36 -1.83 24.08
CA THR A 117 16.43 -1.60 23.11
C THR A 117 16.00 -2.01 21.71
N PRO A 118 16.09 -1.10 20.71
CA PRO A 118 15.69 -1.42 19.34
C PRO A 118 16.53 -2.55 18.74
N PRO A 119 15.95 -3.45 17.95
CA PRO A 119 16.68 -4.59 17.39
C PRO A 119 17.90 -4.24 16.53
N GLY A 120 17.90 -3.07 15.90
CA GLY A 120 19.08 -2.58 15.17
C GLY A 120 20.31 -2.38 16.05
N GLU A 121 20.13 -2.06 17.34
CA GLU A 121 21.24 -1.85 18.29
C GLU A 121 21.89 -3.17 18.76
N TRP A 122 21.19 -4.30 18.66
CA TRP A 122 21.78 -5.62 18.85
C TRP A 122 21.94 -6.39 17.53
N ASN A 123 22.12 -5.62 16.45
CA ASN A 123 22.61 -6.04 15.13
C ASN A 123 21.62 -6.80 14.25
N ALA A 124 20.29 -6.66 14.44
CA ALA A 124 19.32 -7.12 13.44
C ALA A 124 19.58 -6.43 12.08
N ASP A 125 19.39 -7.15 10.97
CA ASP A 125 19.58 -6.62 9.62
C ASP A 125 18.36 -5.90 9.10
N CYS A 126 17.17 -6.35 9.53
CA CYS A 126 15.88 -5.77 9.21
C CYS A 126 14.96 -5.81 10.42
N VAL A 127 14.17 -4.77 10.60
CA VAL A 127 13.13 -4.70 11.63
C VAL A 127 11.83 -4.29 10.95
N VAL A 128 10.79 -5.09 11.14
CA VAL A 128 9.45 -4.84 10.59
C VAL A 128 8.42 -4.84 11.70
N GLY A 129 7.28 -4.22 11.47
CA GLY A 129 6.19 -4.22 12.45
C GLY A 129 5.04 -3.36 11.98
N ASN A 130 4.04 -3.20 12.85
CA ASN A 130 2.83 -2.45 12.57
C ASN A 130 2.88 -1.08 13.27
N THR A 131 2.43 -0.03 12.61
CA THR A 131 2.30 1.31 13.19
C THR A 131 0.92 1.57 13.79
N GLN A 132 0.04 0.58 13.89
CA GLN A 132 -1.33 0.72 14.38
C GLN A 132 -1.40 1.43 15.73
N ARG A 133 -0.51 1.10 16.68
CA ARG A 133 -0.45 1.70 18.03
C ARG A 133 -0.06 3.19 18.03
N PHE A 134 0.29 3.75 16.88
CA PHE A 134 0.52 5.18 16.70
C PHE A 134 -0.74 5.87 16.15
N GLY A 135 -1.86 5.72 16.87
CA GLY A 135 -3.10 6.45 16.67
C GLY A 135 -4.03 5.92 15.55
N VAL A 136 -3.81 4.70 15.05
CA VAL A 136 -4.66 4.10 14.03
C VAL A 136 -5.66 3.14 14.69
N PRO A 137 -6.97 3.22 14.37
CA PRO A 137 -7.97 2.29 14.90
C PRO A 137 -7.69 0.83 14.51
N MET A 138 -8.15 -0.13 15.30
CA MET A 138 -8.05 -1.56 14.98
C MET A 138 -8.85 -1.96 13.73
N GLY A 139 -10.04 -1.37 13.52
CA GLY A 139 -10.83 -1.45 12.30
C GLY A 139 -11.08 -2.86 11.78
N TYR A 140 -11.25 -3.82 12.66
CA TYR A 140 -11.45 -5.25 12.33
C TYR A 140 -10.34 -5.84 11.43
N GLY A 141 -9.12 -5.28 11.50
CA GLY A 141 -7.95 -5.73 10.75
C GLY A 141 -7.26 -4.67 9.91
N GLY A 142 -7.78 -3.48 9.88
CA GLY A 142 -7.12 -2.38 9.20
C GLY A 142 -8.07 -1.43 8.45
N PRO A 143 -7.46 -0.46 7.71
CA PRO A 143 -6.08 -0.48 7.19
C PRO A 143 -5.03 -0.16 8.26
N HIS A 144 -3.89 -0.84 8.17
CA HIS A 144 -2.71 -0.60 9.01
C HIS A 144 -1.47 -0.46 8.15
N ALA A 145 -0.57 0.47 8.49
CA ALA A 145 0.71 0.59 7.83
C ALA A 145 1.77 -0.26 8.54
N ALA A 146 2.58 -0.98 7.80
CA ALA A 146 3.77 -1.62 8.34
C ALA A 146 4.99 -0.77 8.07
N TYR A 147 5.89 -0.72 9.05
CA TYR A 147 7.22 -0.18 8.87
C TYR A 147 8.22 -1.28 8.49
N PHE A 148 9.24 -0.87 7.76
CA PHE A 148 10.36 -1.71 7.33
C PHE A 148 11.63 -0.90 7.49
N ALA A 149 12.42 -1.19 8.51
CA ALA A 149 13.69 -0.53 8.77
C ALA A 149 14.85 -1.48 8.53
N THR A 150 15.92 -1.04 7.88
CA THR A 150 17.03 -1.90 7.52
C THR A 150 18.36 -1.14 7.48
N LYS A 151 19.49 -1.87 7.49
CA LYS A 151 20.83 -1.32 7.34
C LYS A 151 21.01 -0.62 6.00
N ASP A 152 21.94 0.32 5.92
CA ASP A 152 22.18 1.12 4.71
C ASP A 152 22.58 0.28 3.49
N ASP A 153 23.21 -0.86 3.72
CA ASP A 153 23.62 -1.79 2.66
C ASP A 153 22.46 -2.30 1.81
N PHE A 154 21.24 -2.34 2.37
CA PHE A 154 20.03 -2.77 1.69
C PHE A 154 19.26 -1.64 0.99
N LYS A 155 19.70 -0.38 1.04
CA LYS A 155 18.96 0.79 0.47
C LYS A 155 18.57 0.65 -0.99
N ARG A 156 19.32 -0.13 -1.78
CA ARG A 156 19.03 -0.36 -3.21
C ARG A 156 18.09 -1.54 -3.49
N ILE A 157 17.65 -2.23 -2.43
CA ILE A 157 16.80 -3.42 -2.53
C ILE A 157 15.70 -3.47 -1.46
N ILE A 158 15.59 -2.43 -0.62
CA ILE A 158 14.48 -2.30 0.34
C ILE A 158 13.14 -2.25 -0.41
N PRO A 159 12.09 -2.95 0.05
CA PRO A 159 10.76 -2.85 -0.55
C PRO A 159 10.11 -1.48 -0.30
N GLY A 160 9.17 -1.11 -1.17
CA GLY A 160 8.42 0.14 -1.05
C GLY A 160 9.17 1.39 -1.51
N ARG A 161 8.43 2.49 -1.60
CA ARG A 161 8.93 3.77 -2.10
C ARG A 161 9.76 4.48 -1.04
N ILE A 162 10.81 5.15 -1.49
CA ILE A 162 11.69 5.98 -0.65
C ILE A 162 11.64 7.42 -1.17
N ILE A 163 11.48 8.37 -0.27
CA ILE A 163 11.56 9.79 -0.58
C ILE A 163 12.97 10.28 -0.27
N GLY A 164 13.57 10.92 -1.26
CA GLY A 164 14.88 11.54 -1.15
C GLY A 164 14.80 13.07 -1.24
N VAL A 165 15.91 13.70 -0.96
CA VAL A 165 16.08 15.15 -1.06
C VAL A 165 16.79 15.51 -2.36
N SER A 166 16.34 16.60 -2.99
CA SER A 166 16.96 17.25 -4.14
C SER A 166 16.88 18.77 -3.95
N ILE A 167 17.19 19.49 -4.98
CA ILE A 167 17.00 20.94 -5.10
C ILE A 167 16.06 21.22 -6.29
N ASP A 168 15.36 22.34 -6.25
CA ASP A 168 14.69 22.90 -7.41
C ASP A 168 15.64 23.80 -8.21
N ARG A 169 15.17 24.40 -9.31
CA ARG A 169 15.99 25.29 -10.16
C ARG A 169 16.49 26.56 -9.42
N ASN A 170 15.86 26.94 -8.29
CA ASN A 170 16.26 28.08 -7.46
C ASN A 170 17.17 27.66 -6.30
N ASN A 171 17.68 26.40 -6.32
CA ASN A 171 18.45 25.79 -5.26
C ASN A 171 17.71 25.64 -3.91
N GLN A 172 16.38 25.77 -3.94
CA GLN A 172 15.55 25.49 -2.76
C GLN A 172 15.43 23.96 -2.55
N ARG A 173 15.35 23.56 -1.28
CA ARG A 173 15.21 22.15 -0.93
C ARG A 173 13.90 21.58 -1.49
N ALA A 174 13.99 20.50 -2.24
CA ALA A 174 12.88 19.81 -2.83
C ALA A 174 12.85 18.33 -2.45
N LEU A 175 11.67 17.74 -2.37
CA LEU A 175 11.49 16.30 -2.14
C LEU A 175 11.12 15.60 -3.45
N ARG A 176 11.58 14.36 -3.60
CA ARG A 176 11.26 13.51 -4.75
C ARG A 176 11.32 12.04 -4.40
N MET A 177 10.67 11.19 -5.20
CA MET A 177 10.90 9.75 -5.09
C MET A 177 12.35 9.42 -5.47
N ALA A 178 13.08 8.70 -4.61
CA ALA A 178 14.46 8.29 -4.82
C ALA A 178 14.53 6.79 -5.14
N LEU A 179 15.60 6.38 -5.82
CA LEU A 179 15.90 4.98 -6.15
C LEU A 179 14.76 4.28 -6.92
N GLN A 180 14.05 4.99 -7.78
CA GLN A 180 12.89 4.51 -8.54
C GLN A 180 13.19 3.29 -9.42
N THR A 181 14.46 3.07 -9.79
CA THR A 181 14.88 1.91 -10.59
C THR A 181 14.63 0.56 -9.91
N ARG A 182 14.14 0.52 -8.67
CA ARG A 182 13.73 -0.69 -7.95
C ARG A 182 12.26 -1.06 -8.19
N GLU A 183 11.45 -0.08 -8.61
CA GLU A 183 10.00 -0.16 -8.64
C GLU A 183 9.48 -0.90 -9.89
N GLN A 184 8.30 -1.51 -9.76
CA GLN A 184 7.68 -2.33 -10.80
C GLN A 184 7.31 -1.54 -12.07
N HIS A 185 7.03 -0.23 -11.97
CA HIS A 185 6.72 0.61 -13.13
C HIS A 185 7.92 0.84 -14.04
N ILE A 186 9.16 0.58 -13.55
CA ILE A 186 10.40 0.66 -14.34
C ILE A 186 10.93 -0.74 -14.64
N ARG A 187 11.03 -1.62 -13.63
CA ARG A 187 11.70 -2.92 -13.73
C ARG A 187 10.77 -4.08 -14.06
N ARG A 188 9.45 -3.90 -13.97
CA ARG A 188 8.45 -4.95 -14.28
C ARG A 188 8.74 -6.24 -13.47
N GLU A 189 8.94 -7.38 -14.15
CA GLU A 189 9.26 -8.67 -13.52
C GLU A 189 10.59 -8.71 -12.75
N LYS A 190 11.46 -7.74 -12.95
CA LYS A 190 12.74 -7.60 -12.24
C LYS A 190 12.68 -6.61 -11.07
N ALA A 191 11.48 -6.17 -10.68
CA ALA A 191 11.29 -5.27 -9.55
C ALA A 191 11.70 -5.93 -8.22
N THR A 192 12.11 -5.11 -7.26
CA THR A 192 12.49 -5.59 -5.92
C THR A 192 11.28 -6.05 -5.12
N SER A 193 10.14 -5.39 -5.34
CA SER A 193 8.85 -5.69 -4.71
C SER A 193 7.71 -5.24 -5.63
N ASN A 194 6.49 -5.70 -5.36
CA ASN A 194 5.30 -5.30 -6.10
C ASN A 194 4.29 -4.58 -5.21
N ILE A 195 4.66 -3.38 -4.76
CA ILE A 195 3.82 -2.50 -3.94
C ILE A 195 3.48 -1.26 -4.76
N CYS A 196 2.29 -1.23 -5.39
CA CYS A 196 1.79 -0.09 -6.14
C CYS A 196 0.97 0.84 -5.22
N THR A 197 -0.21 0.39 -4.77
CA THR A 197 -0.97 1.04 -3.70
C THR A 197 -0.40 0.57 -2.37
N ALA A 198 0.09 1.52 -1.58
CA ALA A 198 0.70 1.29 -0.27
C ALA A 198 -0.25 1.71 0.86
N GLN A 199 0.25 1.89 2.06
CA GLN A 199 -0.51 2.41 3.21
C GLN A 199 -0.08 3.84 3.54
N ALA A 200 -0.01 4.71 2.54
CA ALA A 200 0.57 6.05 2.68
C ALA A 200 -0.17 6.92 3.71
N LEU A 201 -1.52 6.96 3.68
CA LEU A 201 -2.31 7.74 4.65
C LEU A 201 -2.08 7.25 6.08
N LEU A 202 -1.99 5.94 6.30
CA LEU A 202 -1.76 5.37 7.64
C LEU A 202 -0.35 5.70 8.16
N ALA A 203 0.65 5.71 7.27
CA ALA A 203 2.00 6.16 7.60
C ALA A 203 2.01 7.66 7.98
N ILE A 204 1.24 8.50 7.26
CA ILE A 204 1.05 9.92 7.59
C ILE A 204 0.37 10.06 8.96
N MET A 205 -0.73 9.33 9.22
CA MET A 205 -1.42 9.35 10.53
C MET A 205 -0.45 8.99 11.66
N SER A 206 0.32 7.93 11.50
CA SER A 206 1.31 7.49 12.49
C SER A 206 2.41 8.53 12.71
N SER A 207 2.87 9.21 11.64
CA SER A 207 3.86 10.29 11.76
C SER A 207 3.27 11.51 12.49
N MET A 208 2.01 11.87 12.24
CA MET A 208 1.32 12.95 12.93
C MET A 208 1.12 12.64 14.42
N TYR A 209 0.83 11.37 14.77
CA TYR A 209 0.80 10.93 16.16
C TYR A 209 2.16 11.13 16.84
N ALA A 210 3.24 10.74 16.18
CA ALA A 210 4.59 10.94 16.69
C ALA A 210 4.95 12.44 16.83
N VAL A 211 4.53 13.28 15.89
CA VAL A 211 4.72 14.75 15.96
C VAL A 211 3.92 15.38 17.12
N TYR A 212 2.69 14.91 17.34
CA TYR A 212 1.85 15.44 18.41
C TYR A 212 2.36 15.09 19.81
N HIS A 213 2.73 13.82 20.02
CA HIS A 213 3.17 13.35 21.34
C HIS A 213 4.66 13.61 21.62
N GLY A 214 5.51 13.61 20.60
CA GLY A 214 6.95 13.69 20.74
C GLY A 214 7.55 12.47 21.47
N ALA A 215 8.85 12.48 21.68
CA ALA A 215 9.56 11.38 22.34
C ALA A 215 9.06 11.13 23.76
N GLU A 216 8.89 12.20 24.56
CA GLU A 216 8.45 12.11 25.97
C GLU A 216 6.98 11.63 26.06
N GLY A 217 6.08 12.15 25.22
CA GLY A 217 4.68 11.75 25.24
C GLY A 217 4.51 10.27 24.89
N ILE A 218 5.18 9.79 23.87
CA ILE A 218 5.12 8.37 23.49
C ILE A 218 5.75 7.48 24.57
N LYS A 219 6.86 7.91 25.18
CA LYS A 219 7.47 7.21 26.32
C LYS A 219 6.53 7.12 27.51
N ASN A 220 5.82 8.19 27.82
CA ASN A 220 4.84 8.23 28.90
C ASN A 220 3.68 7.25 28.62
N ILE A 221 3.21 7.16 27.36
CA ILE A 221 2.21 6.17 26.95
C ILE A 221 2.75 4.75 27.17
N GLY A 222 3.95 4.44 26.67
CA GLY A 222 4.59 3.14 26.87
C GLY A 222 4.81 2.78 28.34
N THR A 223 5.24 3.76 29.15
CA THR A 223 5.40 3.58 30.60
C THR A 223 4.08 3.31 31.32
N ARG A 224 3.00 4.01 30.93
CA ARG A 224 1.65 3.76 31.47
C ARG A 224 1.17 2.36 31.17
N ILE A 225 1.31 1.88 29.93
CA ILE A 225 0.94 0.53 29.51
C ILE A 225 1.70 -0.50 30.36
N HIS A 226 3.02 -0.35 30.46
CA HIS A 226 3.86 -1.23 31.26
C HIS A 226 3.52 -1.17 32.76
N GLY A 227 3.15 0.02 33.28
CA GLY A 227 2.68 0.21 34.66
C GLY A 227 1.40 -0.56 34.95
N LEU A 228 0.40 -0.47 34.07
CA LEU A 228 -0.85 -1.23 34.18
C LEU A 228 -0.60 -2.75 34.11
N THR A 229 0.28 -3.20 33.19
CA THR A 229 0.65 -4.61 33.06
C THR A 229 1.33 -5.12 34.33
N THR A 230 2.24 -4.32 34.91
CA THR A 230 2.92 -4.65 36.16
C THR A 230 1.94 -4.70 37.35
N ALA A 231 0.99 -3.76 37.41
CA ALA A 231 -0.05 -3.75 38.41
C ALA A 231 -0.93 -5.02 38.34
N LEU A 232 -1.30 -5.43 37.10
CA LEU A 232 -2.01 -6.70 36.89
C LEU A 232 -1.16 -7.90 37.34
N ALA A 233 0.09 -8.01 36.95
CA ALA A 233 0.98 -9.08 37.30
C ALA A 233 1.11 -9.21 38.87
N ASN A 234 1.32 -8.07 39.55
CA ASN A 234 1.41 -8.03 41.02
C ASN A 234 0.10 -8.45 41.70
N ALA A 235 -1.03 -7.99 41.17
CA ALA A 235 -2.34 -8.37 41.71
C ALA A 235 -2.66 -9.86 41.51
N LEU A 236 -2.33 -10.41 40.35
CA LEU A 236 -2.44 -11.84 40.07
C LEU A 236 -1.59 -12.67 41.06
N ALA A 237 -0.33 -12.27 41.24
CA ALA A 237 0.57 -12.92 42.18
C ALA A 237 0.05 -12.89 43.64
N LYS A 238 -0.47 -11.76 44.12
CA LYS A 238 -1.12 -11.62 45.43
C LYS A 238 -2.33 -12.55 45.60
N ASN A 239 -2.98 -12.92 44.50
CA ASN A 239 -4.11 -13.85 44.48
C ASN A 239 -3.72 -15.29 44.18
N GLY A 240 -2.43 -15.63 44.19
CA GLY A 240 -1.91 -16.97 43.98
C GLY A 240 -1.89 -17.45 42.54
N VAL A 241 -2.04 -16.54 41.58
CA VAL A 241 -1.96 -16.83 40.13
C VAL A 241 -0.56 -16.48 39.63
N SER A 242 0.13 -17.48 39.09
CA SER A 242 1.48 -17.31 38.55
C SER A 242 1.41 -16.99 37.04
N ILE A 243 2.16 -15.99 36.63
CA ILE A 243 2.42 -15.71 35.21
C ILE A 243 3.60 -16.54 34.70
N SER A 244 3.57 -16.93 33.44
CA SER A 244 4.64 -17.71 32.81
C SER A 244 5.83 -16.85 32.37
N ASN A 245 5.62 -15.55 32.17
CA ASN A 245 6.64 -14.61 31.72
C ASN A 245 7.64 -14.30 32.84
N LYS A 246 8.92 -14.39 32.52
CA LYS A 246 10.00 -13.85 33.36
C LYS A 246 10.15 -12.35 33.10
N TYR A 247 10.13 -11.96 31.84
CA TYR A 247 10.21 -10.59 31.37
C TYR A 247 9.03 -10.28 30.45
N TYR A 248 8.44 -9.10 30.59
CA TYR A 248 7.27 -8.69 29.82
C TYR A 248 7.23 -7.19 29.64
N TYR A 249 6.49 -6.76 28.60
CA TYR A 249 6.16 -5.34 28.38
C TYR A 249 4.68 -5.08 28.65
N ASP A 250 3.80 -5.58 27.81
CA ASP A 250 2.34 -5.32 27.84
C ASP A 250 1.50 -6.61 27.87
N THR A 251 2.11 -7.77 27.69
CA THR A 251 1.42 -9.03 27.53
C THR A 251 1.86 -10.04 28.59
N LEU A 252 0.89 -10.62 29.31
CA LEU A 252 1.09 -11.66 30.31
C LEU A 252 0.49 -12.97 29.83
N THR A 253 1.18 -14.09 30.09
CA THR A 253 0.69 -15.43 29.83
C THR A 253 0.50 -16.16 31.16
N ILE A 254 -0.68 -16.73 31.36
CA ILE A 254 -1.06 -17.51 32.52
C ILE A 254 -1.28 -18.97 32.11
N ALA A 255 -0.61 -19.91 32.72
CA ALA A 255 -0.92 -21.33 32.61
C ALA A 255 -2.11 -21.70 33.51
N THR A 256 -3.08 -22.44 32.99
CA THR A 256 -4.29 -22.80 33.73
C THR A 256 -4.86 -24.14 33.30
N THR A 257 -5.47 -24.86 34.26
CA THR A 257 -6.30 -26.04 34.01
C THR A 257 -7.80 -25.72 33.99
N GLU A 258 -8.19 -24.45 34.31
CA GLU A 258 -9.56 -23.98 34.39
C GLU A 258 -9.98 -23.12 33.20
N LEU A 259 -9.42 -23.40 32.00
CA LEU A 259 -9.58 -22.55 30.81
C LEU A 259 -11.06 -22.26 30.51
N ASP A 260 -11.91 -23.31 30.47
CA ASP A 260 -13.33 -23.15 30.11
C ASP A 260 -14.12 -22.36 31.19
N ALA A 261 -13.79 -22.55 32.45
CA ALA A 261 -14.43 -21.79 33.54
C ALA A 261 -14.06 -20.31 33.48
N ILE A 262 -12.79 -19.99 33.23
CA ILE A 262 -12.32 -18.61 33.06
C ILE A 262 -12.95 -17.98 31.80
N LYS A 263 -12.99 -18.71 30.69
CA LYS A 263 -13.63 -18.24 29.45
C LYS A 263 -15.12 -17.93 29.66
N GLY A 264 -15.84 -18.79 30.39
CA GLY A 264 -17.24 -18.54 30.73
C GLY A 264 -17.43 -17.27 31.56
N ARG A 265 -16.56 -17.03 32.56
CA ARG A 265 -16.59 -15.80 33.38
C ARG A 265 -16.20 -14.57 32.54
N ALA A 266 -15.20 -14.69 31.65
CA ALA A 266 -14.78 -13.60 30.74
C ALA A 266 -15.93 -13.15 29.84
N ILE A 267 -16.64 -14.10 29.23
CA ILE A 267 -17.83 -13.82 28.39
C ILE A 267 -18.91 -13.10 29.21
N ALA A 268 -19.17 -13.57 30.45
CA ALA A 268 -20.16 -12.95 31.35
C ALA A 268 -19.78 -11.50 31.76
N HIS A 269 -18.50 -11.16 31.70
CA HIS A 269 -17.95 -9.81 31.94
C HIS A 269 -17.64 -9.06 30.65
N GLU A 270 -18.12 -9.52 29.47
CA GLU A 270 -17.89 -8.91 28.15
C GLU A 270 -16.41 -8.75 27.78
N MET A 271 -15.59 -9.76 28.15
CA MET A 271 -14.15 -9.78 27.90
C MET A 271 -13.74 -10.95 27.02
N ASN A 272 -12.75 -10.73 26.18
CA ASN A 272 -12.06 -11.76 25.42
C ASN A 272 -10.56 -11.74 25.74
N PHE A 273 -9.98 -12.93 25.92
CA PHE A 273 -8.55 -13.12 26.06
C PHE A 273 -8.01 -13.95 24.90
N ASN A 274 -6.69 -14.04 24.80
CA ASN A 274 -6.05 -14.95 23.85
C ASN A 274 -5.95 -16.35 24.49
N TYR A 275 -6.71 -17.33 23.99
CA TYR A 275 -6.80 -18.66 24.53
C TYR A 275 -5.90 -19.65 23.77
N GLY A 276 -4.88 -20.20 24.46
CA GLY A 276 -4.11 -21.36 24.01
C GLY A 276 -4.69 -22.67 24.50
N ALA A 277 -3.97 -23.80 24.35
CA ALA A 277 -4.44 -25.12 24.81
C ALA A 277 -4.63 -25.19 26.35
N ASN A 278 -3.70 -24.64 27.11
CA ASN A 278 -3.72 -24.55 28.56
C ASN A 278 -3.20 -23.22 29.06
N THR A 279 -3.36 -22.16 28.26
CA THR A 279 -2.83 -20.82 28.56
C THR A 279 -3.84 -19.75 28.22
N ILE A 280 -3.72 -18.63 28.92
CA ILE A 280 -4.46 -17.39 28.65
C ILE A 280 -3.44 -16.29 28.50
N GLY A 281 -3.47 -15.61 27.33
CA GLY A 281 -2.73 -14.39 27.08
C GLY A 281 -3.59 -13.17 27.36
N ILE A 282 -3.05 -12.19 28.07
CA ILE A 282 -3.71 -10.92 28.40
C ILE A 282 -2.81 -9.80 27.94
N THR A 283 -3.29 -8.96 27.02
CA THR A 283 -2.55 -7.81 26.51
C THR A 283 -3.19 -6.51 26.99
N ILE A 284 -2.37 -5.61 27.47
CA ILE A 284 -2.74 -4.27 27.96
C ILE A 284 -2.31 -3.24 26.90
N ASP A 285 -3.16 -2.27 26.65
CA ASP A 285 -2.91 -1.21 25.69
C ASP A 285 -3.18 0.19 26.27
N GLU A 286 -3.06 1.21 25.43
CA GLU A 286 -3.26 2.62 25.80
C GLU A 286 -4.71 2.94 26.18
N THR A 287 -5.69 2.13 25.79
CA THR A 287 -7.11 2.33 26.11
C THR A 287 -7.50 1.73 27.46
N THR A 288 -6.69 0.80 27.96
CA THR A 288 -6.95 0.07 29.21
C THR A 288 -6.98 1.01 30.42
N GLN A 289 -8.00 0.87 31.25
CA GLN A 289 -8.20 1.62 32.50
C GLN A 289 -7.94 0.74 33.74
N THR A 290 -7.81 1.35 34.91
CA THR A 290 -7.66 0.61 36.19
C THR A 290 -8.87 -0.25 36.50
N SER A 291 -10.07 0.17 36.11
CA SER A 291 -11.30 -0.63 36.19
C SER A 291 -11.25 -1.91 35.38
N ASP A 292 -10.59 -1.88 34.21
CA ASP A 292 -10.43 -3.06 33.37
C ASP A 292 -9.50 -4.07 34.06
N ILE A 293 -8.39 -3.59 34.65
CA ILE A 293 -7.48 -4.43 35.45
C ILE A 293 -8.22 -5.08 36.61
N GLU A 294 -9.05 -4.33 37.35
CA GLU A 294 -9.90 -4.88 38.43
C GLU A 294 -10.82 -5.98 37.91
N ASN A 295 -11.49 -5.76 36.80
CA ASN A 295 -12.39 -6.74 36.21
C ASN A 295 -11.64 -7.97 35.66
N ILE A 296 -10.48 -7.81 35.07
CA ILE A 296 -9.62 -8.93 34.64
C ILE A 296 -9.28 -9.83 35.87
N ILE A 297 -8.90 -9.21 36.98
CA ILE A 297 -8.57 -9.97 38.19
C ILE A 297 -9.80 -10.70 38.75
N LYS A 298 -10.98 -10.07 38.77
CA LYS A 298 -12.24 -10.70 39.15
C LYS A 298 -12.53 -11.95 38.33
N VAL A 299 -12.35 -11.83 36.99
CA VAL A 299 -12.56 -12.94 36.05
C VAL A 299 -11.57 -14.08 36.28
N ILE A 300 -10.27 -13.76 36.35
CA ILE A 300 -9.20 -14.77 36.46
C ILE A 300 -9.26 -15.44 37.82
N CYS A 301 -9.37 -14.66 38.91
CA CYS A 301 -9.31 -15.19 40.29
C CYS A 301 -10.67 -15.63 40.86
N ASN A 302 -11.76 -15.49 40.08
CA ASN A 302 -13.13 -15.78 40.51
C ASN A 302 -13.51 -15.09 41.85
N LYS A 303 -13.26 -13.77 41.91
CA LYS A 303 -13.53 -12.93 43.11
C LYS A 303 -14.48 -11.79 42.75
N ASN A 304 -15.38 -11.44 43.70
CA ASN A 304 -16.33 -10.34 43.51
C ASN A 304 -15.98 -9.11 44.35
N GLU A 305 -14.93 -9.18 45.14
CA GLU A 305 -14.51 -8.07 46.00
C GLU A 305 -13.82 -6.97 45.17
N SER A 306 -13.97 -5.73 45.61
CA SER A 306 -13.19 -4.61 45.02
C SER A 306 -11.71 -4.81 45.34
N ILE A 307 -10.87 -4.57 44.34
CA ILE A 307 -9.43 -4.75 44.44
C ILE A 307 -8.79 -3.37 44.21
N ASP A 308 -8.04 -2.89 45.17
CA ASP A 308 -7.31 -1.65 45.04
C ASP A 308 -6.10 -1.85 44.08
N ILE A 309 -6.14 -1.20 42.92
CA ILE A 309 -5.12 -1.27 41.90
C ILE A 309 -4.19 -0.06 42.03
N VAL A 310 -2.99 -0.31 42.50
CA VAL A 310 -1.95 0.71 42.57
C VAL A 310 -1.10 0.62 41.31
N VAL A 311 -1.18 1.67 40.50
CA VAL A 311 -0.36 1.84 39.28
C VAL A 311 0.79 2.77 39.62
N GLU A 312 1.98 2.21 39.67
CA GLU A 312 3.22 2.96 39.83
C GLU A 312 3.95 3.00 38.47
N ALA A 313 4.83 3.99 38.27
CA ALA A 313 5.77 3.96 37.12
C ALA A 313 6.85 2.92 37.42
N PRO A 314 6.76 1.70 36.86
CA PRO A 314 7.66 0.63 37.23
C PRO A 314 9.03 0.81 36.56
N LYS A 315 10.02 0.20 37.16
CA LYS A 315 11.23 -0.12 36.42
C LYS A 315 10.90 -1.12 35.31
N THR A 316 11.39 -0.88 34.11
CA THR A 316 11.14 -1.75 32.95
C THR A 316 11.50 -3.20 33.29
N ASN A 317 10.54 -4.12 33.15
CA ASN A 317 10.71 -5.54 33.42
C ASN A 317 11.31 -6.25 32.22
N ALA A 318 12.60 -6.03 31.99
CA ALA A 318 13.39 -6.63 30.91
C ALA A 318 14.81 -6.95 31.38
N PRO A 319 15.56 -7.80 30.67
CA PRO A 319 17.00 -7.91 30.86
C PRO A 319 17.66 -6.53 30.79
N THR A 320 18.61 -6.25 31.66
CA THR A 320 19.24 -4.91 31.72
C THR A 320 19.87 -4.48 30.39
N SER A 321 20.39 -5.44 29.61
CA SER A 321 20.93 -5.23 28.27
C SER A 321 19.87 -4.83 27.24
N LEU A 322 18.60 -5.09 27.51
CA LEU A 322 17.49 -4.79 26.60
C LEU A 322 16.62 -3.61 27.05
N VAL A 323 17.00 -2.91 28.13
CA VAL A 323 16.35 -1.66 28.52
C VAL A 323 16.91 -0.52 27.65
N ARG A 324 16.02 0.22 26.99
CA ARG A 324 16.40 1.32 26.10
C ARG A 324 17.12 2.44 26.83
N THR A 325 18.28 2.82 26.34
CA THR A 325 19.07 3.95 26.84
C THR A 325 19.26 5.05 25.79
N THR A 326 18.96 4.75 24.54
CA THR A 326 19.15 5.66 23.41
C THR A 326 17.94 6.57 23.18
N SER A 327 18.23 7.81 22.83
CA SER A 327 17.21 8.80 22.45
C SER A 327 16.62 8.51 21.05
N TYR A 328 15.44 9.07 20.78
CA TYR A 328 14.73 8.98 19.50
C TYR A 328 13.87 10.23 19.27
N LEU A 329 13.36 10.44 18.05
CA LEU A 329 12.54 11.57 17.65
C LEU A 329 13.15 12.92 18.03
N GLN A 330 14.45 13.11 17.75
CA GLN A 330 15.23 14.27 18.16
C GLN A 330 15.04 15.49 17.24
N HIS A 331 14.40 15.36 16.08
CA HIS A 331 14.17 16.49 15.18
C HIS A 331 13.16 17.47 15.77
N ASP A 332 13.34 18.75 15.48
CA ASP A 332 12.52 19.85 16.01
C ASP A 332 11.01 19.68 15.77
N VAL A 333 10.61 19.04 14.66
CA VAL A 333 9.22 18.77 14.34
C VAL A 333 8.52 17.93 15.43
N PHE A 334 9.22 17.00 16.06
CA PHE A 334 8.70 16.18 17.15
C PHE A 334 8.68 16.89 18.51
N ASN A 335 9.17 18.15 18.56
CA ASN A 335 9.23 18.97 19.77
C ASN A 335 8.48 20.29 19.64
N SER A 336 7.64 20.46 18.61
CA SER A 336 7.05 21.75 18.27
C SER A 336 5.53 21.82 18.31
N TYR A 337 4.79 20.71 18.14
CA TYR A 337 3.35 20.73 17.83
C TYR A 337 2.49 19.95 18.84
N HIS A 338 2.72 20.15 20.14
CA HIS A 338 2.09 19.38 21.24
C HIS A 338 0.75 19.94 21.72
N SER A 339 0.05 20.77 20.94
CA SER A 339 -1.31 21.23 21.25
C SER A 339 -2.21 21.11 20.03
N GLU A 340 -3.50 20.88 20.24
CA GLU A 340 -4.48 20.73 19.16
C GLU A 340 -4.43 21.86 18.14
N SER A 341 -4.40 23.12 18.61
CA SER A 341 -4.38 24.26 17.70
C SER A 341 -3.08 24.38 16.89
N ARG A 342 -1.93 24.02 17.47
CA ARG A 342 -0.65 24.02 16.75
C ARG A 342 -0.61 22.88 15.75
N MET A 343 -1.06 21.70 16.15
CA MET A 343 -1.11 20.52 15.29
C MET A 343 -2.05 20.73 14.10
N LEU A 344 -3.25 21.28 14.32
CA LEU A 344 -4.20 21.60 13.27
C LEU A 344 -3.60 22.57 12.22
N ARG A 345 -2.92 23.62 12.69
CA ARG A 345 -2.25 24.57 11.79
C ARG A 345 -1.07 23.95 11.05
N TYR A 346 -0.35 23.04 11.69
CA TYR A 346 0.75 22.30 11.04
C TYR A 346 0.22 21.39 9.93
N ILE A 347 -0.81 20.58 10.22
CA ILE A 347 -1.46 19.74 9.20
C ILE A 347 -1.94 20.60 8.03
N LYS A 348 -2.62 21.72 8.32
CA LYS A 348 -3.09 22.63 7.27
C LYS A 348 -1.96 23.23 6.44
N SER A 349 -0.84 23.57 7.06
CA SER A 349 0.34 24.09 6.35
C SER A 349 0.99 23.06 5.41
N LEU A 350 0.85 21.77 5.70
CA LEU A 350 1.28 20.69 4.83
C LEU A 350 0.28 20.44 3.69
N GLU A 351 -1.02 20.44 4.01
CA GLU A 351 -2.09 20.30 3.02
C GLU A 351 -2.01 21.38 1.94
N ASP A 352 -1.75 22.63 2.33
CA ASP A 352 -1.71 23.76 1.41
C ASP A 352 -0.51 23.75 0.43
N LYS A 353 0.44 22.84 0.63
CA LYS A 353 1.60 22.68 -0.28
C LYS A 353 1.26 21.94 -1.58
N ASP A 354 0.11 21.28 -1.65
CA ASP A 354 -0.29 20.53 -2.83
C ASP A 354 -1.79 20.70 -3.12
N LEU A 355 -2.19 20.23 -4.30
CA LEU A 355 -3.58 20.22 -4.73
C LEU A 355 -4.31 19.01 -4.13
N SER A 356 -5.60 19.18 -3.89
CA SER A 356 -6.50 18.11 -3.48
C SER A 356 -7.77 18.09 -4.36
N LEU A 357 -8.51 16.99 -4.33
CA LEU A 357 -9.77 16.84 -5.07
C LEU A 357 -10.83 17.89 -4.70
N THR A 358 -10.71 18.54 -3.54
CA THR A 358 -11.59 19.64 -3.17
C THR A 358 -11.24 20.98 -3.84
N LYS A 359 -10.08 21.06 -4.50
CA LYS A 359 -9.63 22.26 -5.24
C LYS A 359 -9.72 22.10 -6.76
N SER A 360 -9.50 20.90 -7.26
CA SER A 360 -9.53 20.59 -8.68
C SER A 360 -9.65 19.11 -8.95
N MET A 361 -10.05 18.76 -10.16
CA MET A 361 -9.89 17.42 -10.70
C MET A 361 -8.43 16.97 -10.62
N ILE A 362 -8.20 15.69 -10.34
CA ILE A 362 -6.91 15.02 -10.43
C ILE A 362 -7.01 13.94 -11.51
N PRO A 363 -6.70 14.25 -12.78
CA PRO A 363 -7.00 13.39 -13.93
C PRO A 363 -5.94 12.30 -14.15
N LEU A 364 -5.57 11.57 -13.10
CA LEU A 364 -4.55 10.52 -13.16
C LEU A 364 -5.09 9.27 -13.86
N GLY A 365 -4.72 9.05 -15.11
CA GLY A 365 -5.06 7.86 -15.87
C GLY A 365 -4.57 6.58 -15.23
N SER A 366 -5.46 5.57 -15.23
CA SER A 366 -5.43 4.29 -14.56
C SER A 366 -5.36 4.35 -13.03
N CYS A 367 -5.65 5.49 -12.41
CA CYS A 367 -5.70 5.66 -10.96
C CYS A 367 -7.09 5.99 -10.41
N THR A 368 -8.06 6.32 -11.24
CA THR A 368 -9.46 6.64 -10.91
C THR A 368 -9.62 7.49 -9.64
N MET A 369 -9.25 8.75 -9.71
CA MET A 369 -9.27 9.70 -8.59
C MET A 369 -10.64 10.34 -8.46
N LYS A 370 -11.51 9.77 -7.61
CA LYS A 370 -12.87 10.27 -7.38
C LYS A 370 -12.96 11.19 -6.17
N LEU A 371 -13.75 12.27 -6.28
CA LEU A 371 -14.26 12.99 -5.12
C LEU A 371 -15.57 12.33 -4.69
N ASN A 372 -15.55 11.67 -3.54
CA ASN A 372 -16.66 10.88 -3.02
C ASN A 372 -17.44 11.61 -1.92
N ALA A 373 -18.65 11.14 -1.63
CA ALA A 373 -19.49 11.71 -0.59
C ALA A 373 -18.89 11.45 0.81
N THR A 374 -18.89 12.48 1.68
CA THR A 374 -18.42 12.37 3.07
C THR A 374 -19.20 11.32 3.86
N SER A 375 -20.51 11.15 3.57
CA SER A 375 -21.36 10.15 4.20
C SER A 375 -20.94 8.69 3.95
N GLU A 376 -20.20 8.42 2.88
CA GLU A 376 -19.62 7.09 2.63
C GLU A 376 -18.45 6.78 3.58
N LEU A 377 -17.75 7.82 4.03
CA LEU A 377 -16.58 7.72 4.93
C LEU A 377 -16.98 7.69 6.41
N GLU A 378 -18.12 8.27 6.77
CA GLU A 378 -18.52 8.47 8.17
C GLU A 378 -18.51 7.18 9.01
N PRO A 379 -19.03 6.03 8.51
CA PRO A 379 -19.09 4.80 9.30
C PRO A 379 -17.74 4.26 9.78
N ILE A 380 -16.64 4.56 9.11
CA ILE A 380 -15.30 4.09 9.53
C ILE A 380 -14.85 4.67 10.89
N SER A 381 -15.43 5.80 11.28
CA SER A 381 -15.13 6.47 12.54
C SER A 381 -16.04 6.05 13.71
N TRP A 382 -17.12 5.30 13.45
CA TRP A 382 -18.01 4.84 14.50
C TRP A 382 -17.34 3.79 15.38
N ALA A 383 -17.36 3.98 16.69
CA ALA A 383 -16.68 3.10 17.64
C ALA A 383 -17.04 1.62 17.47
N SER A 384 -18.31 1.32 17.14
CA SER A 384 -18.81 -0.03 16.89
C SER A 384 -18.16 -0.74 15.68
N PHE A 385 -17.50 0.01 14.79
CA PHE A 385 -16.70 -0.54 13.69
C PHE A 385 -15.21 -0.33 13.93
N ALA A 386 -14.81 0.88 14.35
CA ALA A 386 -13.41 1.26 14.49
C ALA A 386 -12.64 0.44 15.53
N HIS A 387 -13.30 0.03 16.63
CA HIS A 387 -12.61 -0.54 17.78
C HIS A 387 -12.66 -2.08 17.86
N ILE A 388 -13.27 -2.76 16.87
CA ILE A 388 -13.34 -4.22 16.88
C ILE A 388 -11.98 -4.83 16.48
N HIS A 389 -11.54 -5.79 17.28
CA HIS A 389 -10.33 -6.57 17.03
C HIS A 389 -10.54 -7.55 15.86
N PRO A 390 -9.55 -7.75 14.94
CA PRO A 390 -9.70 -8.62 13.77
C PRO A 390 -9.99 -10.09 14.09
N PHE A 391 -9.61 -10.55 15.27
CA PHE A 391 -9.82 -11.92 15.74
C PHE A 391 -10.87 -12.01 16.86
N ALA A 392 -11.74 -11.02 17.00
CA ALA A 392 -12.91 -11.11 17.86
C ALA A 392 -13.78 -12.31 17.46
N PRO A 393 -14.46 -12.99 18.40
CA PRO A 393 -15.41 -14.06 18.08
C PRO A 393 -16.44 -13.58 17.04
N LEU A 394 -16.74 -14.42 16.05
CA LEU A 394 -17.59 -14.03 14.91
C LEU A 394 -19.00 -13.59 15.32
N ASP A 395 -19.55 -14.22 16.36
CA ASP A 395 -20.84 -13.88 16.95
C ASP A 395 -20.86 -12.49 17.61
N GLN A 396 -19.69 -11.99 18.04
CA GLN A 396 -19.52 -10.64 18.59
C GLN A 396 -19.23 -9.59 17.51
N ALA A 397 -18.98 -10.02 16.26
CA ALA A 397 -18.70 -9.17 15.11
C ALA A 397 -19.80 -9.28 14.03
N ALA A 398 -21.05 -9.59 14.44
CA ALA A 398 -22.16 -9.88 13.53
C ALA A 398 -22.43 -8.78 12.50
N GLY A 399 -22.26 -7.49 12.86
CA GLY A 399 -22.40 -6.36 11.94
C GLY A 399 -21.39 -6.40 10.81
N TYR A 400 -20.12 -6.66 11.10
CA TYR A 400 -19.08 -6.86 10.08
C TYR A 400 -19.36 -8.08 9.22
N GLN A 401 -19.78 -9.22 9.82
CA GLN A 401 -20.08 -10.45 9.07
C GLN A 401 -21.23 -10.22 8.08
N HIS A 402 -22.26 -9.47 8.51
CA HIS A 402 -23.36 -9.11 7.64
C HIS A 402 -22.90 -8.22 6.46
N MET A 403 -22.17 -7.16 6.76
CA MET A 403 -21.63 -6.23 5.75
C MET A 403 -20.70 -6.95 4.75
N ILE A 404 -19.78 -7.80 5.24
CA ILE A 404 -18.88 -8.59 4.41
C ILE A 404 -19.66 -9.48 3.46
N THR A 405 -20.64 -10.25 3.98
CA THR A 405 -21.43 -11.17 3.17
C THR A 405 -22.25 -10.44 2.10
N GLU A 406 -22.85 -9.29 2.44
CA GLU A 406 -23.56 -8.48 1.43
C GLU A 406 -22.61 -7.88 0.41
N LEU A 407 -21.47 -7.36 0.82
CA LEU A 407 -20.48 -6.78 -0.10
C LEU A 407 -19.94 -7.83 -1.08
N GLU A 408 -19.64 -9.05 -0.61
CA GLU A 408 -19.23 -10.16 -1.49
C GLU A 408 -20.28 -10.45 -2.56
N LYS A 409 -21.57 -10.46 -2.18
CA LYS A 409 -22.67 -10.63 -3.16
C LYS A 409 -22.71 -9.50 -4.19
N TYR A 410 -22.54 -8.24 -3.75
CA TYR A 410 -22.54 -7.11 -4.67
C TYR A 410 -21.36 -7.16 -5.64
N LEU A 411 -20.18 -7.55 -5.15
CA LEU A 411 -19.00 -7.69 -5.99
C LEU A 411 -19.14 -8.87 -6.96
N ASN A 412 -19.74 -9.99 -6.53
CA ASN A 412 -20.07 -11.11 -7.40
C ASN A 412 -21.03 -10.68 -8.52
N GLU A 413 -22.08 -9.92 -8.21
CA GLU A 413 -22.99 -9.37 -9.22
C GLU A 413 -22.30 -8.42 -10.21
N CYS A 414 -21.47 -7.50 -9.70
CA CYS A 414 -20.76 -6.56 -10.55
C CYS A 414 -19.75 -7.24 -11.50
N THR A 415 -19.17 -8.35 -11.08
CA THR A 415 -18.13 -9.06 -11.82
C THR A 415 -18.65 -10.26 -12.62
N GLY A 416 -19.83 -10.79 -12.28
CA GLY A 416 -20.40 -11.99 -12.87
C GLY A 416 -19.70 -13.28 -12.44
N PHE A 417 -19.14 -13.27 -11.23
CA PHE A 417 -18.45 -14.41 -10.62
C PHE A 417 -19.26 -15.04 -9.48
N ASP A 418 -18.77 -16.18 -8.97
CA ASP A 418 -19.48 -17.03 -8.03
C ASP A 418 -19.03 -16.85 -6.57
N ALA A 419 -17.78 -16.46 -6.36
CA ALA A 419 -17.20 -16.30 -5.03
C ALA A 419 -16.17 -15.17 -4.98
N THR A 420 -16.08 -14.51 -3.82
CA THR A 420 -15.13 -13.40 -3.57
C THR A 420 -14.32 -13.65 -2.30
N SER A 421 -13.05 -13.24 -2.31
CA SER A 421 -12.23 -13.09 -1.12
C SER A 421 -11.86 -11.62 -0.93
N LEU A 422 -12.18 -11.07 0.24
CA LEU A 422 -11.86 -9.69 0.63
C LEU A 422 -10.49 -9.57 1.33
N GLN A 423 -9.71 -10.65 1.38
CA GLN A 423 -8.45 -10.67 2.12
C GLN A 423 -7.34 -9.81 1.51
N PRO A 424 -7.13 -9.73 0.18
CA PRO A 424 -6.08 -8.91 -0.39
C PRO A 424 -6.30 -7.40 -0.11
N ASN A 425 -5.31 -6.73 0.48
CA ASN A 425 -5.38 -5.33 0.90
C ASN A 425 -4.70 -4.35 -0.07
N SER A 426 -4.46 -4.76 -1.30
CA SER A 426 -4.08 -3.89 -2.44
C SER A 426 -4.35 -4.60 -3.76
N GLY A 427 -4.41 -3.84 -4.88
CA GLY A 427 -4.57 -4.42 -6.22
C GLY A 427 -3.46 -5.42 -6.55
N ALA A 428 -2.21 -5.08 -6.31
CA ALA A 428 -1.07 -5.97 -6.55
C ALA A 428 -1.13 -7.25 -5.70
N GLN A 429 -1.65 -7.20 -4.47
CA GLN A 429 -1.92 -8.42 -3.69
C GLN A 429 -3.09 -9.22 -4.25
N GLY A 430 -4.11 -8.58 -4.80
CA GLY A 430 -5.18 -9.24 -5.53
C GLY A 430 -4.65 -9.96 -6.76
N GLU A 431 -3.74 -9.32 -7.52
CA GLU A 431 -3.07 -9.98 -8.63
C GLU A 431 -2.31 -11.23 -8.18
N TYR A 432 -1.50 -11.10 -7.14
CA TYR A 432 -0.74 -12.20 -6.57
C TYR A 432 -1.66 -13.33 -6.09
N ALA A 433 -2.72 -13.00 -5.35
CA ALA A 433 -3.69 -13.96 -4.83
C ALA A 433 -4.41 -14.72 -5.95
N GLY A 434 -4.90 -14.02 -6.98
CA GLY A 434 -5.59 -14.63 -8.10
C GLY A 434 -4.72 -15.57 -8.91
N LEU A 435 -3.48 -15.18 -9.18
CA LEU A 435 -2.50 -16.07 -9.85
C LEU A 435 -2.12 -17.26 -8.98
N HIS A 436 -2.03 -17.08 -7.66
CA HIS A 436 -1.74 -18.17 -6.73
C HIS A 436 -2.90 -19.18 -6.66
N VAL A 437 -4.15 -18.70 -6.70
CA VAL A 437 -5.36 -19.53 -6.82
C VAL A 437 -5.34 -20.35 -8.11
N ILE A 438 -4.99 -19.75 -9.25
CA ILE A 438 -4.83 -20.45 -10.52
C ILE A 438 -3.75 -21.54 -10.42
N ARG A 439 -2.59 -21.20 -9.82
CA ARG A 439 -1.51 -22.16 -9.60
C ARG A 439 -1.98 -23.35 -8.73
N ALA A 440 -2.66 -23.08 -7.62
CA ALA A 440 -3.19 -24.12 -6.74
C ALA A 440 -4.21 -25.03 -7.45
N TYR A 441 -5.07 -24.45 -8.30
CA TYR A 441 -5.99 -25.21 -9.15
C TYR A 441 -5.25 -26.16 -10.08
N HIS A 442 -4.22 -25.71 -10.81
CA HIS A 442 -3.44 -26.58 -11.69
C HIS A 442 -2.73 -27.70 -10.92
N ILE A 443 -2.10 -27.38 -9.78
CA ILE A 443 -1.41 -28.35 -8.92
C ILE A 443 -2.39 -29.42 -8.42
N SER A 444 -3.60 -29.05 -8.01
CA SER A 444 -4.63 -29.98 -7.52
C SER A 444 -5.06 -31.01 -8.56
N ARG A 445 -4.88 -30.71 -9.86
CA ARG A 445 -5.18 -31.58 -11.00
C ARG A 445 -3.98 -32.43 -11.46
N GLY A 446 -2.83 -32.22 -10.81
CA GLY A 446 -1.56 -32.87 -11.21
C GLY A 446 -0.80 -32.17 -12.33
N ASP A 447 -1.28 -30.99 -12.77
CA ASP A 447 -0.71 -30.20 -13.86
C ASP A 447 0.41 -29.26 -13.36
N THR A 448 1.36 -29.77 -12.60
CA THR A 448 2.43 -29.00 -11.95
C THR A 448 3.36 -28.28 -12.93
N GLN A 449 3.43 -28.72 -14.18
CA GLN A 449 4.23 -28.12 -15.27
C GLN A 449 3.61 -26.83 -15.82
N ARG A 450 2.33 -26.50 -15.53
CA ARG A 450 1.65 -25.29 -16.00
C ARG A 450 2.13 -24.08 -15.23
N ASN A 451 3.14 -23.40 -15.78
CA ASN A 451 3.76 -22.23 -15.17
C ASN A 451 3.96 -21.04 -16.14
N VAL A 452 3.50 -21.14 -17.38
CA VAL A 452 3.61 -20.04 -18.35
C VAL A 452 2.44 -19.09 -18.20
N CYS A 453 2.73 -17.80 -18.05
CA CYS A 453 1.76 -16.71 -18.05
C CYS A 453 1.96 -15.84 -19.30
N LEU A 454 0.93 -15.74 -20.15
CA LEU A 454 0.91 -14.81 -21.27
C LEU A 454 0.52 -13.41 -20.76
N ILE A 455 1.21 -12.37 -21.20
CA ILE A 455 0.94 -10.98 -20.78
C ILE A 455 1.05 -10.06 -21.99
N PRO A 456 0.00 -9.29 -22.35
CA PRO A 456 0.09 -8.30 -23.41
C PRO A 456 1.13 -7.20 -23.12
N SER A 457 1.79 -6.70 -24.16
CA SER A 457 2.79 -5.63 -24.04
C SER A 457 2.21 -4.33 -23.47
N SER A 458 0.89 -4.13 -23.58
CA SER A 458 0.12 -3.03 -22.99
C SER A 458 -0.08 -3.15 -21.48
N ALA A 459 0.20 -4.32 -20.86
CA ALA A 459 -0.09 -4.55 -19.45
C ALA A 459 0.65 -3.61 -18.51
N HIS A 460 -0.01 -3.24 -17.40
CA HIS A 460 0.62 -2.50 -16.31
C HIS A 460 1.84 -3.25 -15.75
N GLY A 461 2.84 -2.53 -15.24
CA GLY A 461 4.08 -3.12 -14.70
C GLY A 461 3.87 -4.05 -13.51
N THR A 462 2.74 -3.94 -12.79
CA THR A 462 2.37 -4.83 -11.69
C THR A 462 2.07 -6.26 -12.16
N ASN A 463 1.51 -6.44 -13.36
CA ASN A 463 1.12 -7.75 -13.88
C ASN A 463 2.33 -8.69 -14.04
N PRO A 464 3.41 -8.34 -14.78
CA PRO A 464 4.59 -9.18 -14.85
C PRO A 464 5.30 -9.33 -13.50
N ALA A 465 5.25 -8.32 -12.61
CA ALA A 465 5.81 -8.44 -11.27
C ALA A 465 5.04 -9.47 -10.42
N SER A 466 3.71 -9.47 -10.45
CA SER A 466 2.86 -10.47 -9.76
C SER A 466 3.07 -11.88 -10.32
N ALA A 467 3.17 -12.01 -11.64
CA ALA A 467 3.45 -13.30 -12.30
C ALA A 467 4.81 -13.87 -11.87
N ALA A 468 5.84 -13.02 -11.79
CA ALA A 468 7.16 -13.44 -11.30
C ALA A 468 7.11 -13.92 -9.84
N MET A 469 6.32 -13.25 -8.98
CA MET A 469 6.17 -13.62 -7.56
C MET A 469 5.52 -14.99 -7.34
N VAL A 470 4.66 -15.46 -8.25
CA VAL A 470 4.09 -16.81 -8.21
C VAL A 470 4.94 -17.85 -8.95
N GLY A 471 6.16 -17.50 -9.35
CA GLY A 471 7.09 -18.37 -10.05
C GLY A 471 6.70 -18.64 -11.50
N ALA A 472 5.88 -17.81 -12.13
CA ALA A 472 5.46 -17.99 -13.51
C ALA A 472 6.55 -17.54 -14.49
N LYS A 473 6.67 -18.29 -15.60
CA LYS A 473 7.43 -17.88 -16.78
C LYS A 473 6.60 -16.91 -17.61
N ILE A 474 7.07 -15.68 -17.73
CA ILE A 474 6.37 -14.62 -18.46
C ILE A 474 6.66 -14.71 -19.95
N VAL A 475 5.61 -14.69 -20.77
CA VAL A 475 5.68 -14.64 -22.24
C VAL A 475 4.86 -13.44 -22.70
N ILE A 476 5.53 -12.47 -23.32
CA ILE A 476 4.88 -11.24 -23.80
C ILE A 476 4.12 -11.52 -25.10
N VAL A 477 2.88 -11.02 -25.18
CA VAL A 477 2.05 -10.99 -26.38
C VAL A 477 2.08 -9.57 -26.95
N ASN A 478 2.26 -9.44 -28.26
CA ASN A 478 2.33 -8.16 -28.94
C ASN A 478 0.96 -7.46 -28.97
N CYS A 479 0.98 -6.14 -29.13
CA CYS A 479 -0.20 -5.34 -29.46
C CYS A 479 -0.03 -4.79 -30.88
N ASP A 480 -1.14 -4.53 -31.56
CA ASP A 480 -1.19 -3.87 -32.87
C ASP A 480 -0.98 -2.33 -32.76
N ASP A 481 -0.86 -1.64 -33.88
CA ASP A 481 -0.66 -0.18 -33.95
C ASP A 481 -1.89 0.61 -33.43
N HIS A 482 -3.03 -0.03 -33.23
CA HIS A 482 -4.24 0.57 -32.66
C HIS A 482 -4.39 0.31 -31.15
N GLY A 483 -3.40 -0.34 -30.54
CA GLY A 483 -3.37 -0.63 -29.12
C GLY A 483 -4.18 -1.85 -28.69
N ASN A 484 -4.68 -2.68 -29.61
CA ASN A 484 -5.34 -3.94 -29.32
C ASN A 484 -4.32 -5.08 -29.24
N ILE A 485 -4.71 -6.17 -28.60
CA ILE A 485 -3.90 -7.41 -28.56
C ILE A 485 -3.80 -7.99 -29.98
N ASP A 486 -2.60 -8.38 -30.39
CA ASP A 486 -2.39 -9.16 -31.60
C ASP A 486 -2.91 -10.59 -31.36
N VAL A 487 -4.12 -10.87 -31.87
CA VAL A 487 -4.85 -12.12 -31.65
C VAL A 487 -4.11 -13.30 -32.26
N GLU A 488 -3.46 -13.12 -33.42
CA GLU A 488 -2.72 -14.19 -34.09
C GLU A 488 -1.44 -14.56 -33.33
N ASP A 489 -0.70 -13.57 -32.82
CA ASP A 489 0.45 -13.77 -31.94
C ASP A 489 0.02 -14.49 -30.65
N LEU A 490 -1.11 -14.07 -30.05
CA LEU A 490 -1.66 -14.71 -28.84
C LEU A 490 -1.99 -16.18 -29.09
N LYS A 491 -2.74 -16.50 -30.16
CA LYS A 491 -3.12 -17.86 -30.50
C LYS A 491 -1.91 -18.74 -30.77
N ALA A 492 -0.94 -18.21 -31.53
CA ALA A 492 0.31 -18.93 -31.82
C ALA A 492 1.05 -19.30 -30.53
N LYS A 493 1.15 -18.33 -29.57
CA LYS A 493 1.79 -18.57 -28.28
C LYS A 493 0.98 -19.50 -27.38
N ALA A 494 -0.36 -19.39 -27.37
CA ALA A 494 -1.20 -20.33 -26.63
C ALA A 494 -1.00 -21.78 -27.08
N VAL A 495 -0.95 -22.01 -28.37
CA VAL A 495 -0.66 -23.34 -28.95
C VAL A 495 0.78 -23.78 -28.67
N GLN A 496 1.76 -22.87 -28.79
CA GLN A 496 3.18 -23.16 -28.51
C GLN A 496 3.39 -23.65 -27.08
N TYR A 497 2.67 -23.06 -26.12
CA TYR A 497 2.82 -23.38 -24.70
C TYR A 497 1.67 -24.22 -24.13
N LYS A 498 0.83 -24.87 -24.97
CA LYS A 498 -0.39 -25.55 -24.54
C LYS A 498 -0.21 -26.50 -23.35
N ASP A 499 0.94 -27.18 -23.25
CA ASP A 499 1.21 -28.15 -22.18
C ASP A 499 1.69 -27.49 -20.88
N THR A 500 2.16 -26.24 -20.95
CA THR A 500 2.71 -25.47 -19.83
C THR A 500 1.96 -24.18 -19.57
N LEU A 501 0.96 -23.82 -20.38
CA LEU A 501 0.16 -22.62 -20.23
C LEU A 501 -0.66 -22.67 -18.94
N SER A 502 -0.35 -21.77 -18.02
CA SER A 502 -1.08 -21.58 -16.77
C SER A 502 -2.18 -20.53 -16.93
N SER A 503 -1.83 -19.36 -17.44
CA SER A 503 -2.75 -18.24 -17.48
C SER A 503 -2.44 -17.20 -18.55
N LEU A 504 -3.45 -16.40 -18.89
CA LEU A 504 -3.32 -15.09 -19.51
C LEU A 504 -3.64 -14.04 -18.45
N MET A 505 -2.82 -13.01 -18.30
CA MET A 505 -3.21 -11.77 -17.58
C MET A 505 -3.59 -10.70 -18.60
N VAL A 506 -4.83 -10.21 -18.53
CA VAL A 506 -5.36 -9.18 -19.44
C VAL A 506 -6.06 -8.08 -18.65
N THR A 507 -5.88 -6.82 -19.04
CA THR A 507 -6.63 -5.67 -18.53
C THR A 507 -7.74 -5.32 -19.51
N TYR A 508 -8.97 -5.10 -19.01
CA TYR A 508 -10.10 -4.75 -19.87
C TYR A 508 -10.96 -3.65 -19.22
N PRO A 509 -11.29 -2.54 -19.93
CA PRO A 509 -10.61 -2.10 -21.16
C PRO A 509 -9.09 -2.03 -20.98
N SER A 510 -8.33 -2.07 -22.08
CA SER A 510 -6.86 -2.09 -22.00
C SER A 510 -6.30 -0.79 -21.40
N THR A 511 -5.05 -0.82 -20.91
CA THR A 511 -4.35 0.40 -20.47
C THR A 511 -4.08 1.42 -21.59
N HIS A 512 -4.35 1.04 -22.84
CA HIS A 512 -4.40 1.97 -23.97
C HIS A 512 -5.71 2.75 -24.07
N GLY A 513 -6.67 2.53 -23.16
CA GLY A 513 -7.96 3.20 -23.12
C GLY A 513 -8.94 2.71 -24.18
N VAL A 514 -8.79 1.49 -24.67
CA VAL A 514 -9.65 0.90 -25.71
C VAL A 514 -10.31 -0.39 -25.26
N PHE A 515 -11.56 -0.60 -25.70
CA PHE A 515 -12.28 -1.87 -25.55
C PHE A 515 -11.80 -2.85 -26.62
N GLU A 516 -11.16 -3.93 -26.20
CA GLU A 516 -10.73 -5.03 -27.07
C GLU A 516 -11.93 -5.79 -27.62
N SER A 517 -12.24 -5.63 -28.91
CA SER A 517 -13.41 -6.27 -29.54
C SER A 517 -13.30 -7.80 -29.59
N SER A 518 -12.10 -8.33 -29.69
CA SER A 518 -11.79 -9.77 -29.78
C SER A 518 -11.66 -10.45 -28.40
N ILE A 519 -12.00 -9.77 -27.31
CA ILE A 519 -11.73 -10.28 -25.95
C ILE A 519 -12.29 -11.67 -25.68
N LYS A 520 -13.50 -11.98 -26.17
CA LYS A 520 -14.11 -13.32 -26.01
C LYS A 520 -13.36 -14.40 -26.76
N GLU A 521 -12.89 -14.11 -27.99
CA GLU A 521 -12.06 -15.00 -28.79
C GLU A 521 -10.71 -15.25 -28.11
N ILE A 522 -10.12 -14.21 -27.54
CA ILE A 522 -8.88 -14.28 -26.75
C ILE A 522 -9.07 -15.22 -25.55
N CYS A 523 -10.13 -15.02 -24.76
CA CYS A 523 -10.42 -15.88 -23.61
C CYS A 523 -10.60 -17.34 -24.03
N GLN A 524 -11.37 -17.60 -25.11
CA GLN A 524 -11.59 -18.95 -25.62
C GLN A 524 -10.29 -19.63 -26.07
N ALA A 525 -9.41 -18.89 -26.75
CA ALA A 525 -8.12 -19.43 -27.19
C ALA A 525 -7.24 -19.89 -26.01
N ILE A 526 -7.31 -19.22 -24.88
CA ILE A 526 -6.60 -19.63 -23.66
C ILE A 526 -7.19 -20.90 -23.08
N HIS A 527 -8.52 -20.95 -22.94
CA HIS A 527 -9.23 -22.13 -22.41
C HIS A 527 -9.03 -23.37 -23.26
N ASP A 528 -9.08 -23.25 -24.60
CA ASP A 528 -8.83 -24.37 -25.55
C ASP A 528 -7.43 -24.97 -25.39
N ASN A 529 -6.48 -24.20 -24.84
CA ASN A 529 -5.11 -24.66 -24.58
C ASN A 529 -4.86 -24.95 -23.07
N GLY A 530 -5.93 -25.04 -22.25
CA GLY A 530 -5.89 -25.48 -20.86
C GLY A 530 -5.44 -24.42 -19.85
N GLY A 531 -5.26 -23.18 -20.28
CA GLY A 531 -4.95 -22.03 -19.39
C GLY A 531 -6.20 -21.44 -18.75
N GLN A 532 -6.00 -20.59 -17.73
CA GLN A 532 -7.04 -19.79 -17.09
C GLN A 532 -6.89 -18.31 -17.47
N VAL A 533 -7.99 -17.56 -17.50
CA VAL A 533 -7.96 -16.13 -17.80
C VAL A 533 -8.05 -15.32 -16.52
N TYR A 534 -6.96 -14.62 -16.21
CA TYR A 534 -6.91 -13.61 -15.16
C TYR A 534 -7.20 -12.23 -15.77
N MET A 535 -8.26 -11.56 -15.32
CA MET A 535 -8.59 -10.20 -15.72
C MET A 535 -8.16 -9.20 -14.63
N ASP A 536 -7.30 -8.26 -14.99
CA ASP A 536 -7.00 -7.10 -14.17
C ASP A 536 -8.21 -6.16 -14.12
N GLY A 537 -8.82 -6.02 -12.94
CA GLY A 537 -10.02 -5.23 -12.71
C GLY A 537 -9.74 -3.77 -12.32
N ALA A 538 -8.54 -3.27 -12.54
CA ALA A 538 -8.21 -1.85 -12.31
C ALA A 538 -9.17 -0.91 -13.07
N ASN A 539 -9.62 -1.31 -14.26
CA ASN A 539 -10.47 -0.56 -15.16
C ASN A 539 -11.98 -0.90 -15.05
N MET A 540 -12.42 -1.46 -13.92
CA MET A 540 -13.85 -1.77 -13.69
C MET A 540 -14.76 -0.52 -13.77
N ASN A 541 -14.21 0.68 -13.59
CA ASN A 541 -14.95 1.93 -13.76
C ASN A 541 -15.56 2.12 -15.16
N ALA A 542 -15.06 1.36 -16.15
CA ALA A 542 -15.62 1.32 -17.51
C ALA A 542 -16.50 0.07 -17.80
N GLN A 543 -16.75 -0.79 -16.80
CA GLN A 543 -17.45 -2.06 -17.02
C GLN A 543 -18.76 -2.19 -16.24
N VAL A 544 -18.79 -1.76 -14.97
CA VAL A 544 -19.87 -2.07 -14.03
C VAL A 544 -21.26 -1.72 -14.59
N GLY A 545 -22.13 -2.70 -14.65
CA GLY A 545 -23.50 -2.58 -15.17
C GLY A 545 -23.64 -2.47 -16.71
N LEU A 546 -22.52 -2.45 -17.46
CA LEU A 546 -22.48 -2.51 -18.92
C LEU A 546 -21.99 -3.86 -19.43
N THR A 547 -20.95 -4.39 -18.80
CA THR A 547 -20.41 -5.73 -19.03
C THR A 547 -19.82 -6.24 -17.71
N SER A 548 -19.25 -7.45 -17.70
CA SER A 548 -18.56 -7.98 -16.53
C SER A 548 -17.45 -8.96 -16.92
N PRO A 549 -16.39 -9.11 -16.12
CA PRO A 549 -15.33 -10.09 -16.36
C PRO A 549 -15.83 -11.52 -16.60
N GLY A 550 -16.79 -11.98 -15.78
CA GLY A 550 -17.38 -13.31 -15.94
C GLY A 550 -18.14 -13.49 -17.26
N LEU A 551 -18.88 -12.47 -17.72
CA LEU A 551 -19.59 -12.48 -19.02
C LEU A 551 -18.63 -12.50 -20.22
N ILE A 552 -17.48 -11.85 -20.06
CA ILE A 552 -16.42 -11.79 -21.10
C ILE A 552 -15.71 -13.13 -21.25
N GLY A 553 -15.56 -13.90 -20.17
CA GLY A 553 -14.93 -15.20 -20.18
C GLY A 553 -13.70 -15.30 -19.24
N ALA A 554 -13.50 -14.35 -18.35
CA ALA A 554 -12.48 -14.46 -17.33
C ALA A 554 -12.82 -15.51 -16.25
N ASP A 555 -11.80 -16.08 -15.60
CA ASP A 555 -11.93 -17.08 -14.53
C ASP A 555 -11.67 -16.48 -13.16
N VAL A 556 -10.82 -15.46 -13.09
CA VAL A 556 -10.56 -14.66 -11.88
C VAL A 556 -10.33 -13.20 -12.26
N CYS A 557 -10.77 -12.31 -11.38
CA CYS A 557 -10.53 -10.88 -11.50
C CYS A 557 -10.20 -10.32 -10.12
N HIS A 558 -9.15 -9.49 -10.00
CA HIS A 558 -9.06 -8.62 -8.82
C HIS A 558 -9.80 -7.31 -9.07
N LEU A 559 -10.24 -6.70 -8.00
CA LEU A 559 -10.84 -5.37 -8.02
C LEU A 559 -9.92 -4.38 -7.29
N ASN A 560 -10.00 -3.11 -7.65
CA ASN A 560 -9.42 -2.02 -6.89
C ASN A 560 -10.58 -1.21 -6.29
N LEU A 561 -10.96 -1.49 -5.03
CA LEU A 561 -12.05 -0.78 -4.37
C LEU A 561 -11.73 0.71 -4.18
N HIS A 562 -10.46 1.05 -4.11
CA HIS A 562 -9.93 2.41 -4.06
C HIS A 562 -9.90 3.13 -5.42
N LYS A 563 -10.51 2.55 -6.45
CA LYS A 563 -10.76 3.14 -7.76
C LYS A 563 -12.26 3.18 -8.03
N THR A 564 -12.83 2.10 -8.51
CA THR A 564 -14.23 2.00 -8.94
C THR A 564 -15.23 2.15 -7.79
N PHE A 565 -14.90 1.65 -6.59
CA PHE A 565 -15.84 1.54 -5.46
C PHE A 565 -15.51 2.50 -4.30
N ALA A 566 -15.04 3.70 -4.63
CA ALA A 566 -15.06 4.89 -3.79
C ALA A 566 -14.09 4.95 -2.59
N ILE A 567 -13.31 3.92 -2.28
CA ILE A 567 -12.29 4.05 -1.23
C ILE A 567 -11.29 5.13 -1.66
N PRO A 568 -11.01 6.17 -0.85
CA PRO A 568 -10.08 7.23 -1.19
C PRO A 568 -8.65 6.71 -1.39
N HIS A 569 -7.91 7.28 -2.34
CA HIS A 569 -6.52 6.92 -2.58
C HIS A 569 -5.54 7.34 -1.48
N GLY A 570 -5.89 8.30 -0.60
CA GLY A 570 -5.13 8.68 0.59
C GLY A 570 -3.66 9.06 0.34
N GLY A 571 -3.35 9.62 -0.83
CA GLY A 571 -1.96 9.96 -1.20
C GLY A 571 -1.10 8.76 -1.62
N GLY A 572 -1.70 7.61 -1.89
CA GLY A 572 -1.02 6.37 -2.28
C GLY A 572 -1.43 5.14 -1.46
N GLY A 573 -2.64 5.16 -0.95
CA GLY A 573 -3.29 4.16 -0.11
C GLY A 573 -3.80 4.75 1.20
N PRO A 574 -4.76 4.04 1.82
CA PRO A 574 -4.99 2.60 1.78
C PRO A 574 -5.71 2.14 0.52
N GLY A 575 -5.67 0.81 0.28
CA GLY A 575 -6.38 0.17 -0.79
C GLY A 575 -6.99 -1.16 -0.37
N MET A 576 -7.84 -1.70 -1.26
CA MET A 576 -8.37 -3.07 -1.16
C MET A 576 -8.38 -3.69 -2.55
N GLY A 577 -7.97 -4.95 -2.64
CA GLY A 577 -7.86 -5.69 -3.89
C GLY A 577 -8.57 -7.05 -3.85
N PRO A 578 -9.89 -7.11 -3.55
CA PRO A 578 -10.61 -8.37 -3.53
C PRO A 578 -10.42 -9.16 -4.83
N ILE A 579 -10.39 -10.47 -4.73
CA ILE A 579 -10.45 -11.36 -5.89
C ILE A 579 -11.82 -12.01 -5.98
N CYS A 580 -12.41 -11.94 -7.17
CA CYS A 580 -13.65 -12.62 -7.52
C CYS A 580 -13.33 -13.74 -8.50
N VAL A 581 -13.92 -14.92 -8.32
CA VAL A 581 -13.54 -16.14 -9.05
C VAL A 581 -14.75 -16.93 -9.48
N ARG A 582 -14.59 -17.75 -10.57
CA ARG A 582 -15.57 -18.76 -10.96
C ARG A 582 -15.60 -19.92 -9.97
N GLN A 583 -16.71 -20.65 -9.97
CA GLN A 583 -17.00 -21.74 -9.04
C GLN A 583 -15.85 -22.77 -8.92
N HIS A 584 -15.17 -23.12 -10.01
CA HIS A 584 -14.10 -24.12 -9.99
C HIS A 584 -12.82 -23.63 -9.29
N LEU A 585 -12.65 -22.32 -9.11
CA LEU A 585 -11.53 -21.70 -8.38
C LEU A 585 -11.89 -21.36 -6.93
N ALA A 586 -13.17 -21.33 -6.57
CA ALA A 586 -13.64 -20.98 -5.23
C ALA A 586 -13.03 -21.85 -4.11
N PRO A 587 -12.80 -23.17 -4.29
CA PRO A 587 -12.16 -24.01 -3.28
C PRO A 587 -10.76 -23.55 -2.86
N PHE A 588 -10.07 -22.77 -3.70
CA PHE A 588 -8.68 -22.34 -3.49
C PHE A 588 -8.52 -20.93 -2.94
N LEU A 589 -9.63 -20.22 -2.66
CA LEU A 589 -9.58 -18.86 -2.08
C LEU A 589 -8.80 -18.84 -0.76
N PRO A 590 -8.09 -17.74 -0.45
CA PRO A 590 -7.16 -17.66 0.68
C PRO A 590 -7.79 -17.97 2.04
N SER A 591 -7.10 -18.76 2.85
CA SER A 591 -7.45 -19.03 4.26
C SER A 591 -6.84 -18.00 5.21
N ASN A 592 -7.18 -18.11 6.51
CA ASN A 592 -6.49 -17.44 7.60
C ASN A 592 -6.28 -18.44 8.75
N PRO A 593 -5.11 -18.46 9.41
CA PRO A 593 -4.80 -19.47 10.42
C PRO A 593 -5.59 -19.33 11.72
N LEU A 594 -6.23 -18.18 11.99
CA LEU A 594 -6.97 -17.89 13.22
C LEU A 594 -8.48 -17.84 13.00
N ILE A 595 -8.93 -17.36 11.85
CA ILE A 595 -10.35 -17.29 11.47
C ILE A 595 -10.51 -18.05 10.17
N LYS A 596 -11.35 -19.08 10.14
CA LYS A 596 -11.56 -19.86 8.91
C LYS A 596 -12.22 -18.98 7.84
N THR A 597 -11.45 -18.66 6.80
CA THR A 597 -11.90 -18.03 5.54
C THR A 597 -11.54 -18.95 4.37
N GLY A 598 -11.96 -18.60 3.17
CA GLY A 598 -11.61 -19.34 1.95
C GLY A 598 -12.32 -20.66 1.76
N GLY A 599 -11.85 -21.43 0.81
CA GLY A 599 -12.43 -22.72 0.43
C GLY A 599 -11.81 -23.94 1.12
N GLU A 600 -12.24 -25.15 0.70
CA GLU A 600 -11.77 -26.40 1.32
C GLU A 600 -10.32 -26.77 0.95
N GLN A 601 -9.81 -26.28 -0.17
CA GLN A 601 -8.43 -26.46 -0.64
C GLN A 601 -7.68 -25.11 -0.65
N ALA A 602 -8.04 -24.24 0.31
CA ALA A 602 -7.56 -22.88 0.35
C ALA A 602 -6.03 -22.76 0.35
N ILE A 603 -5.52 -21.78 -0.38
CA ILE A 603 -4.12 -21.36 -0.22
C ILE A 603 -3.93 -20.70 1.15
N HIS A 604 -2.68 -20.60 1.61
CA HIS A 604 -2.32 -19.90 2.84
C HIS A 604 -2.71 -18.42 2.80
N ALA A 605 -2.66 -17.74 3.95
CA ALA A 605 -3.04 -16.34 4.07
C ALA A 605 -2.23 -15.42 3.14
N ILE A 606 -2.90 -14.42 2.57
CA ILE A 606 -2.31 -13.38 1.70
C ILE A 606 -1.94 -12.14 2.49
N SER A 607 -2.71 -11.82 3.53
CA SER A 607 -2.51 -10.69 4.43
C SER A 607 -2.64 -11.10 5.90
N SER A 608 -2.24 -10.22 6.83
CA SER A 608 -2.30 -10.48 8.27
C SER A 608 -3.72 -10.72 8.76
N ALA A 609 -4.68 -9.92 8.29
CA ALA A 609 -6.07 -9.97 8.74
C ALA A 609 -6.96 -10.81 7.81
N PRO A 610 -8.02 -11.46 8.36
CA PRO A 610 -8.91 -12.35 7.59
C PRO A 610 -9.60 -11.67 6.41
N TRP A 611 -9.91 -10.38 6.52
CA TRP A 611 -10.61 -9.57 5.51
C TRP A 611 -9.80 -8.30 5.15
N GLY A 612 -8.47 -8.38 5.19
CA GLY A 612 -7.58 -7.28 4.82
C GLY A 612 -7.86 -6.00 5.60
N SER A 613 -8.02 -4.88 4.91
CA SER A 613 -8.33 -3.57 5.50
C SER A 613 -9.84 -3.43 5.74
N ALA A 614 -10.39 -4.20 6.66
CA ALA A 614 -11.83 -4.42 6.80
C ALA A 614 -12.66 -3.15 7.05
N SER A 615 -12.15 -2.15 7.79
CA SER A 615 -12.94 -0.95 8.09
C SER A 615 -13.26 -0.13 6.86
N ILE A 616 -12.37 -0.07 5.88
CA ILE A 616 -12.63 0.70 4.66
C ILE A 616 -13.55 -0.02 3.65
N LEU A 617 -13.85 -1.29 3.87
CA LEU A 617 -14.91 -1.99 3.12
C LEU A 617 -16.27 -1.33 3.33
N LEU A 618 -16.49 -0.70 4.48
CA LEU A 618 -17.70 0.09 4.78
C LEU A 618 -17.93 1.19 3.74
N ILE A 619 -16.87 1.80 3.21
CA ILE A 619 -16.97 2.85 2.20
C ILE A 619 -17.56 2.29 0.91
N SER A 620 -17.00 1.19 0.40
CA SER A 620 -17.52 0.54 -0.81
C SER A 620 -18.93 -0.02 -0.62
N TYR A 621 -19.22 -0.54 0.56
CA TYR A 621 -20.55 -0.99 0.92
C TYR A 621 -21.56 0.16 0.90
N ALA A 622 -21.24 1.29 1.55
CA ALA A 622 -22.07 2.49 1.57
C ALA A 622 -22.27 3.05 0.15
N TYR A 623 -21.21 3.15 -0.65
CA TYR A 623 -21.25 3.59 -2.05
C TYR A 623 -22.25 2.77 -2.88
N ILE A 624 -22.14 1.44 -2.85
CA ILE A 624 -23.04 0.57 -3.61
C ILE A 624 -24.47 0.67 -3.10
N LYS A 625 -24.68 0.70 -1.77
CA LYS A 625 -26.02 0.81 -1.16
C LYS A 625 -26.69 2.14 -1.48
N MET A 626 -25.96 3.25 -1.42
CA MET A 626 -26.49 4.58 -1.69
C MET A 626 -26.83 4.79 -3.17
N LEU A 627 -25.98 4.32 -4.07
CA LEU A 627 -26.21 4.46 -5.52
C LEU A 627 -27.22 3.45 -6.06
N GLY A 628 -27.26 2.24 -5.51
CA GLY A 628 -28.03 1.13 -6.06
C GLY A 628 -27.56 0.72 -7.46
N ALA A 629 -28.16 -0.31 -8.02
CA ALA A 629 -27.80 -0.85 -9.34
C ALA A 629 -27.85 0.21 -10.47
N LYS A 630 -28.82 1.12 -10.42
CA LYS A 630 -28.95 2.19 -11.41
C LYS A 630 -27.80 3.18 -11.30
N GLY A 631 -27.49 3.67 -10.08
CA GLY A 631 -26.46 4.70 -9.87
C GLY A 631 -25.06 4.17 -10.19
N VAL A 632 -24.71 2.95 -9.80
CA VAL A 632 -23.42 2.34 -10.13
C VAL A 632 -23.26 2.17 -11.65
N LYS A 633 -24.33 1.79 -12.38
CA LYS A 633 -24.30 1.75 -13.85
C LYS A 633 -24.17 3.14 -14.48
N ASP A 634 -24.86 4.13 -13.93
CA ASP A 634 -24.79 5.51 -14.43
C ASP A 634 -23.39 6.11 -14.17
N ALA A 635 -22.74 5.78 -13.04
CA ALA A 635 -21.35 6.14 -12.79
C ALA A 635 -20.41 5.67 -13.92
N THR A 636 -20.51 4.40 -14.32
CA THR A 636 -19.76 3.87 -15.47
C THR A 636 -20.03 4.64 -16.76
N ARG A 637 -21.30 4.95 -17.04
CA ARG A 637 -21.69 5.71 -18.23
C ARG A 637 -21.08 7.11 -18.25
N TYR A 638 -21.16 7.80 -17.11
CA TYR A 638 -20.59 9.15 -17.00
C TYR A 638 -19.06 9.13 -17.09
N ALA A 639 -18.38 8.15 -16.51
CA ALA A 639 -16.94 8.00 -16.65
C ALA A 639 -16.52 7.91 -18.13
N ILE A 640 -17.21 7.06 -18.90
CA ILE A 640 -16.95 6.93 -20.35
C ILE A 640 -17.32 8.20 -21.10
N LEU A 641 -18.45 8.83 -20.76
CA LEU A 641 -18.91 10.06 -21.39
C LEU A 641 -17.91 11.20 -21.16
N ASN A 642 -17.45 11.41 -19.94
CA ASN A 642 -16.52 12.48 -19.56
C ASN A 642 -15.18 12.35 -20.29
N ALA A 643 -14.63 11.13 -20.39
CA ALA A 643 -13.40 10.90 -21.15
C ALA A 643 -13.57 11.23 -22.64
N ASN A 644 -14.67 10.80 -23.24
CA ASN A 644 -14.97 11.11 -24.65
C ASN A 644 -15.32 12.59 -24.88
N TYR A 645 -15.86 13.28 -23.87
CA TYR A 645 -16.06 14.73 -23.92
C TYR A 645 -14.72 15.47 -24.00
N ILE A 646 -13.76 15.15 -23.11
CA ILE A 646 -12.42 15.72 -23.15
C ILE A 646 -11.75 15.40 -24.49
N LYS A 647 -11.86 14.15 -24.97
CA LYS A 647 -11.35 13.77 -26.29
C LYS A 647 -11.88 14.69 -27.38
N ALA A 648 -13.19 14.85 -27.49
CA ALA A 648 -13.84 15.67 -28.53
C ALA A 648 -13.44 17.15 -28.45
N ARG A 649 -13.17 17.67 -27.24
CA ARG A 649 -12.68 19.04 -27.03
C ARG A 649 -11.23 19.24 -27.46
N LEU A 650 -10.38 18.21 -27.34
CA LEU A 650 -8.93 18.33 -27.51
C LEU A 650 -8.38 17.72 -28.82
N GLU A 651 -9.09 16.80 -29.48
CA GLU A 651 -8.59 16.02 -30.63
C GLU A 651 -8.23 16.84 -31.89
N LYS A 652 -8.64 18.10 -31.98
CA LYS A 652 -8.25 19.01 -33.07
C LYS A 652 -6.89 19.66 -32.85
N ASP A 653 -6.42 19.69 -31.62
CA ASP A 653 -5.24 20.40 -31.16
C ASP A 653 -4.14 19.48 -30.67
N TYR A 654 -4.50 18.24 -30.30
CA TYR A 654 -3.62 17.20 -29.79
C TYR A 654 -3.95 15.85 -30.41
N ASP A 655 -2.94 15.09 -30.77
CA ASP A 655 -3.11 13.74 -31.27
C ASP A 655 -3.58 12.80 -30.15
N VAL A 656 -4.70 12.12 -30.34
CA VAL A 656 -5.18 11.04 -29.46
C VAL A 656 -4.59 9.73 -29.96
N LEU A 657 -3.73 9.12 -29.16
CA LEU A 657 -2.89 8.01 -29.63
C LEU A 657 -3.66 6.75 -29.96
N TYR A 658 -4.68 6.39 -29.13
CA TYR A 658 -5.46 5.20 -29.32
C TYR A 658 -6.96 5.48 -29.23
N VAL A 659 -7.71 4.90 -30.16
CA VAL A 659 -9.19 4.93 -30.18
C VAL A 659 -9.73 3.62 -30.72
N GLY A 660 -10.92 3.23 -30.27
CA GLY A 660 -11.60 2.03 -30.74
C GLY A 660 -11.84 2.05 -32.25
N LYS A 661 -11.50 0.97 -32.95
CA LYS A 661 -11.55 0.84 -34.41
C LYS A 661 -12.95 1.12 -34.99
N GLU A 662 -14.02 0.69 -34.32
CA GLU A 662 -15.38 0.77 -34.87
C GLU A 662 -16.01 2.15 -34.76
N PHE A 663 -15.76 2.88 -33.65
CA PHE A 663 -16.48 4.13 -33.34
C PHE A 663 -15.57 5.33 -33.11
N GLY A 664 -14.25 5.15 -33.16
CA GLY A 664 -13.27 6.23 -32.92
C GLY A 664 -13.37 6.81 -31.49
N ARG A 665 -13.77 6.01 -30.50
CA ARG A 665 -13.99 6.44 -29.11
C ARG A 665 -13.01 5.77 -28.17
N CYS A 666 -12.71 6.45 -27.07
CA CYS A 666 -11.97 5.88 -25.93
C CYS A 666 -12.92 5.30 -24.87
N ALA A 667 -12.36 4.55 -23.91
CA ALA A 667 -13.07 4.06 -22.76
C ALA A 667 -13.29 5.20 -21.73
N HIS A 668 -12.94 4.98 -20.46
CA HIS A 668 -13.05 5.98 -19.38
C HIS A 668 -11.77 6.84 -19.24
N GLU A 669 -10.77 6.59 -20.04
CA GLU A 669 -9.48 7.29 -20.08
C GLU A 669 -9.00 7.44 -21.54
N LEU A 670 -8.09 8.40 -21.77
CA LEU A 670 -7.53 8.66 -23.10
C LEU A 670 -6.05 9.02 -22.98
N ILE A 671 -5.31 8.82 -24.08
CA ILE A 671 -3.88 9.12 -24.17
C ILE A 671 -3.64 10.18 -25.22
N LEU A 672 -3.03 11.32 -24.81
CA LEU A 672 -2.56 12.38 -25.72
C LEU A 672 -1.08 12.23 -26.00
N ASP A 673 -0.68 12.37 -27.28
CA ASP A 673 0.70 12.24 -27.74
C ASP A 673 1.41 13.58 -27.83
N PHE A 674 2.53 13.75 -27.13
CA PHE A 674 3.36 14.94 -27.11
C PHE A 674 4.71 14.75 -27.80
N ARG A 675 5.01 13.56 -28.32
CA ARG A 675 6.28 13.24 -28.99
C ARG A 675 6.57 14.15 -30.19
N PRO A 676 5.58 14.55 -31.02
CA PRO A 676 5.83 15.48 -32.12
C PRO A 676 6.40 16.83 -31.64
N PHE A 677 5.92 17.37 -30.53
CA PHE A 677 6.40 18.66 -29.99
C PHE A 677 7.82 18.57 -29.43
N LYS A 678 8.22 17.42 -28.89
CA LYS A 678 9.61 17.20 -28.47
C LYS A 678 10.58 17.27 -29.62
N HIS A 679 10.27 16.61 -30.72
CA HIS A 679 11.17 16.54 -31.89
C HIS A 679 11.33 17.87 -32.61
N THR A 680 10.25 18.66 -32.73
CA THR A 680 10.25 19.91 -33.53
C THR A 680 10.57 21.15 -32.70
N LEU A 681 10.12 21.18 -31.42
CA LEU A 681 10.10 22.40 -30.61
C LEU A 681 10.88 22.28 -29.30
N ASN A 682 11.43 21.12 -28.99
CA ASN A 682 12.04 20.78 -27.69
C ASN A 682 11.05 20.90 -26.50
N VAL A 683 9.73 20.76 -26.75
CA VAL A 683 8.72 20.77 -25.71
C VAL A 683 8.45 19.31 -25.29
N GLU A 684 8.78 18.96 -24.04
CA GLU A 684 8.58 17.64 -23.49
C GLU A 684 7.24 17.54 -22.74
N VAL A 685 6.69 16.34 -22.66
CA VAL A 685 5.46 16.06 -21.90
C VAL A 685 5.56 16.52 -20.44
N GLU A 686 6.74 16.46 -19.85
CA GLU A 686 6.99 16.97 -18.49
C GLU A 686 6.80 18.50 -18.40
N ASP A 687 7.11 19.26 -19.46
CA ASP A 687 6.89 20.70 -19.49
C ASP A 687 5.39 21.03 -19.39
N ILE A 688 4.56 20.25 -20.09
CA ILE A 688 3.10 20.37 -20.05
C ILE A 688 2.58 20.02 -18.64
N ALA A 689 3.06 18.90 -18.09
CA ALA A 689 2.70 18.47 -16.74
C ALA A 689 3.02 19.53 -15.67
N LYS A 690 4.19 20.17 -15.77
CA LYS A 690 4.58 21.26 -14.86
C LYS A 690 3.79 22.54 -15.10
N ARG A 691 3.45 22.84 -16.35
CA ARG A 691 2.65 24.02 -16.68
C ARG A 691 1.20 23.91 -16.19
N LEU A 692 0.61 22.72 -16.19
CA LEU A 692 -0.71 22.46 -15.62
C LEU A 692 -0.81 22.87 -14.14
N MET A 693 0.27 22.76 -13.38
CA MET A 693 0.31 23.22 -11.98
C MET A 693 0.05 24.74 -11.89
N ASP A 694 0.57 25.54 -12.81
CA ASP A 694 0.30 26.99 -12.88
C ASP A 694 -1.16 27.30 -13.20
N TYR A 695 -1.83 26.40 -13.94
CA TYR A 695 -3.27 26.44 -14.22
C TYR A 695 -4.14 25.89 -13.08
N GLY A 696 -3.54 25.41 -11.99
CA GLY A 696 -4.23 24.87 -10.82
C GLY A 696 -4.71 23.44 -10.99
N PHE A 697 -4.00 22.63 -11.79
CA PHE A 697 -4.26 21.22 -11.96
C PHE A 697 -3.06 20.36 -11.55
N HIS A 698 -3.35 19.23 -10.88
CA HIS A 698 -2.43 18.13 -10.82
C HIS A 698 -2.28 17.54 -12.23
N ALA A 699 -1.05 17.23 -12.64
CA ALA A 699 -0.83 16.66 -13.96
C ALA A 699 -1.48 15.27 -14.10
N PRO A 700 -1.97 14.92 -15.30
CA PRO A 700 -2.28 13.53 -15.64
C PRO A 700 -1.06 12.62 -15.53
N THR A 701 -1.25 11.31 -15.65
CA THR A 701 -0.14 10.35 -15.63
C THR A 701 0.78 10.56 -16.83
N VAL A 702 2.08 10.76 -16.53
CA VAL A 702 3.10 11.13 -17.52
C VAL A 702 3.84 9.90 -18.02
N SER A 703 4.02 9.80 -19.34
CA SER A 703 4.84 8.75 -19.98
C SER A 703 4.41 7.32 -19.65
N PHE A 704 3.12 7.09 -19.51
CA PHE A 704 2.53 5.78 -19.25
C PHE A 704 1.22 5.61 -20.05
N PRO A 705 0.93 4.47 -20.64
CA PRO A 705 1.83 3.31 -20.87
C PRO A 705 2.89 3.57 -21.95
N VAL A 706 2.78 4.68 -22.68
CA VAL A 706 3.67 5.06 -23.75
C VAL A 706 4.52 6.26 -23.33
N ALA A 707 5.82 6.21 -23.56
CA ALA A 707 6.72 7.32 -23.24
C ALA A 707 6.39 8.58 -24.07
N GLY A 708 6.39 9.76 -23.44
CA GLY A 708 6.13 11.03 -24.10
C GLY A 708 4.63 11.34 -24.27
N THR A 709 3.76 10.70 -23.52
CA THR A 709 2.30 10.89 -23.55
C THR A 709 1.75 11.35 -22.20
N LEU A 710 0.53 11.87 -22.19
CA LEU A 710 -0.30 12.07 -21.00
C LEU A 710 -1.51 11.14 -21.04
N MET A 711 -1.75 10.41 -19.96
CA MET A 711 -2.94 9.58 -19.79
C MET A 711 -3.92 10.28 -18.85
N ILE A 712 -5.10 10.57 -19.36
CA ILE A 712 -6.12 11.41 -18.71
C ILE A 712 -7.33 10.55 -18.37
N GLU A 713 -7.72 10.53 -17.10
CA GLU A 713 -8.93 9.91 -16.59
C GLU A 713 -9.73 10.92 -15.75
N PRO A 714 -10.84 11.48 -16.30
CA PRO A 714 -11.60 12.51 -15.58
C PRO A 714 -12.53 11.96 -14.51
N THR A 715 -12.83 10.68 -14.49
CA THR A 715 -13.84 10.02 -13.67
C THR A 715 -15.29 10.53 -13.86
N GLU A 716 -16.26 9.88 -13.23
CA GLU A 716 -17.68 10.30 -13.23
C GLU A 716 -17.98 11.35 -12.16
N SER A 717 -17.07 11.59 -11.20
CA SER A 717 -17.30 12.53 -10.11
C SER A 717 -17.16 14.00 -10.53
N GLU A 718 -16.63 14.25 -11.72
CA GLU A 718 -16.38 15.59 -12.21
C GLU A 718 -17.57 16.15 -12.99
N ASP A 719 -17.90 17.41 -12.73
CA ASP A 719 -18.95 18.12 -13.46
C ASP A 719 -18.45 18.74 -14.76
N LEU A 720 -19.37 19.15 -15.60
CA LEU A 720 -19.06 19.75 -16.92
C LEU A 720 -18.16 21.00 -16.80
N MET A 721 -18.37 21.83 -15.78
CA MET A 721 -17.57 23.05 -15.59
C MET A 721 -16.11 22.75 -15.30
N GLU A 722 -15.84 21.71 -14.52
CA GLU A 722 -14.48 21.27 -14.22
C GLU A 722 -13.81 20.63 -15.45
N LEU A 723 -14.56 19.84 -16.23
CA LEU A 723 -14.07 19.28 -17.51
C LEU A 723 -13.73 20.40 -18.49
N ASP A 724 -14.59 21.43 -18.61
CA ASP A 724 -14.33 22.60 -19.44
C ASP A 724 -13.10 23.37 -18.96
N ARG A 725 -12.96 23.59 -17.66
CA ARG A 725 -11.81 24.28 -17.06
C ARG A 725 -10.50 23.55 -17.40
N PHE A 726 -10.49 22.22 -17.35
CA PHE A 726 -9.33 21.41 -17.75
C PHE A 726 -9.03 21.52 -19.24
N CYS A 727 -10.07 21.40 -20.10
CA CYS A 727 -9.90 21.55 -21.53
C CYS A 727 -9.40 22.94 -21.93
N ASP A 728 -9.90 23.99 -21.30
CA ASP A 728 -9.46 25.37 -21.53
C ASP A 728 -8.00 25.57 -21.12
N ALA A 729 -7.56 24.95 -20.01
CA ALA A 729 -6.14 24.94 -19.63
C ALA A 729 -5.27 24.25 -20.69
N MET A 730 -5.68 23.08 -21.18
CA MET A 730 -4.96 22.35 -22.22
C MET A 730 -4.91 23.14 -23.53
N LEU A 731 -6.01 23.75 -23.95
CA LEU A 731 -6.06 24.58 -25.15
C LEU A 731 -5.17 25.83 -25.00
N ALA A 732 -5.17 26.46 -23.83
CA ALA A 732 -4.26 27.60 -23.57
C ALA A 732 -2.77 27.18 -23.62
N ILE A 733 -2.44 26.01 -23.10
CA ILE A 733 -1.10 25.43 -23.23
C ILE A 733 -0.77 25.15 -24.69
N ARG A 734 -1.74 24.75 -25.52
CA ARG A 734 -1.52 24.60 -26.98
C ARG A 734 -1.18 25.93 -27.67
N GLU A 735 -1.81 27.03 -27.25
CA GLU A 735 -1.43 28.37 -27.74
C GLU A 735 0.00 28.75 -27.33
N GLU A 736 0.40 28.41 -26.08
CA GLU A 736 1.79 28.63 -25.64
C GLU A 736 2.80 27.79 -26.47
N ILE A 737 2.43 26.60 -26.94
CA ILE A 737 3.24 25.80 -27.89
C ILE A 737 3.27 26.49 -29.24
N ARG A 738 2.15 27.04 -29.74
CA ARG A 738 2.09 27.79 -31.03
C ARG A 738 2.97 29.03 -31.01
N GLU A 739 3.13 29.69 -29.87
CA GLU A 739 4.09 30.81 -29.77
C GLU A 739 5.52 30.34 -30.08
N ILE A 740 5.90 29.14 -29.63
CA ILE A 740 7.23 28.56 -29.92
C ILE A 740 7.32 28.16 -31.41
N GLU A 741 6.25 27.62 -31.99
CA GLU A 741 6.17 27.34 -33.42
C GLU A 741 6.40 28.63 -34.25
N ASN A 742 5.91 29.76 -33.73
CA ASN A 742 6.00 31.07 -34.36
C ASN A 742 7.29 31.85 -34.02
N GLY A 743 8.27 31.22 -33.37
CA GLY A 743 9.59 31.77 -33.17
C GLY A 743 9.95 32.25 -31.76
N ALA A 744 9.12 31.96 -30.75
CA ALA A 744 9.54 32.16 -29.36
C ALA A 744 10.71 31.24 -28.99
N ASP A 745 11.49 31.61 -27.99
CA ASP A 745 12.69 30.85 -27.56
C ASP A 745 12.29 29.44 -27.08
N LYS A 746 12.87 28.42 -27.70
CA LYS A 746 12.63 27.00 -27.38
C LYS A 746 13.15 26.60 -26.00
N ASN A 747 14.08 27.33 -25.41
CA ASN A 747 14.74 26.99 -24.16
C ASN A 747 14.36 27.92 -22.99
N ASN A 748 13.90 29.15 -23.29
CA ASN A 748 13.46 30.13 -22.30
C ASN A 748 12.03 30.61 -22.60
N ASN A 749 11.05 29.82 -22.23
CA ASN A 749 9.64 30.09 -22.41
C ASN A 749 8.83 29.64 -21.19
N VAL A 750 7.54 29.98 -21.16
CA VAL A 750 6.69 29.71 -20.01
C VAL A 750 6.52 28.23 -19.70
N LEU A 751 6.60 27.32 -20.70
CA LEU A 751 6.51 25.88 -20.52
C LEU A 751 7.79 25.31 -19.88
N LYS A 752 8.96 25.69 -20.40
CA LYS A 752 10.26 25.25 -19.89
C LYS A 752 10.51 25.72 -18.47
N ASN A 753 10.00 26.87 -18.12
CA ASN A 753 10.20 27.47 -16.81
C ASN A 753 9.09 27.14 -15.79
N ALA A 754 8.04 26.41 -16.18
CA ALA A 754 7.01 25.95 -15.26
C ALA A 754 7.53 24.88 -14.28
N PRO A 755 6.97 24.78 -13.05
CA PRO A 755 5.96 25.64 -12.47
C PRO A 755 6.58 26.91 -11.89
N HIS A 756 5.76 27.98 -11.72
CA HIS A 756 6.18 29.26 -11.17
C HIS A 756 5.75 29.41 -9.72
N THR A 757 6.71 29.65 -8.83
CA THR A 757 6.44 29.84 -7.41
C THR A 757 6.02 31.28 -7.10
N LEU A 758 5.41 31.50 -5.93
CA LEU A 758 5.09 32.83 -5.43
C LEU A 758 6.35 33.69 -5.30
N GLU A 759 7.44 33.14 -4.77
CA GLU A 759 8.71 33.84 -4.59
C GLU A 759 9.26 34.38 -5.91
N GLU A 760 9.26 33.52 -6.97
CA GLU A 760 9.71 33.93 -8.31
C GLU A 760 8.86 35.07 -8.86
N CYS A 761 7.54 34.95 -8.76
CA CYS A 761 6.63 35.95 -9.29
C CYS A 761 6.69 37.29 -8.54
N MET A 762 7.11 37.27 -7.28
CA MET A 762 7.25 38.47 -6.42
C MET A 762 8.67 39.02 -6.36
N ALA A 763 9.66 38.35 -6.93
CA ALA A 763 11.04 38.80 -6.95
C ALA A 763 11.19 40.15 -7.66
N THR A 764 12.15 40.98 -7.23
CA THR A 764 12.42 42.30 -7.84
C THR A 764 12.82 42.13 -9.30
N GLU A 765 13.69 41.16 -9.57
CA GLU A 765 14.15 40.87 -10.93
C GLU A 765 13.26 39.83 -11.60
N TRP A 766 13.01 40.01 -12.90
CA TRP A 766 12.28 39.06 -13.71
C TRP A 766 13.05 38.82 -15.00
N ASN A 767 13.76 37.71 -15.05
CA ASN A 767 14.70 37.38 -16.13
C ASN A 767 14.10 36.50 -17.26
N TYR A 768 12.77 36.45 -17.34
CA TYR A 768 12.05 35.67 -18.33
C TYR A 768 11.56 36.54 -19.49
N SER A 769 11.46 35.97 -20.71
CA SER A 769 11.01 36.67 -21.92
C SER A 769 9.50 36.94 -21.95
N TYR A 770 8.75 36.46 -20.99
CA TYR A 770 7.29 36.61 -20.86
C TYR A 770 6.92 37.34 -19.55
N SER A 771 5.68 37.80 -19.45
CA SER A 771 5.24 38.58 -18.30
C SER A 771 4.97 37.71 -17.07
N ARG A 772 5.11 38.30 -15.87
CA ARG A 772 4.69 37.66 -14.60
C ARG A 772 3.21 37.28 -14.62
N GLU A 773 2.37 38.09 -15.24
CA GLU A 773 0.94 37.82 -15.37
C GLU A 773 0.69 36.53 -16.15
N LYS A 774 1.38 36.35 -17.29
CA LYS A 774 1.32 35.10 -18.07
C LYS A 774 1.80 33.88 -17.28
N ALA A 775 2.85 34.06 -16.50
CA ALA A 775 3.35 33.00 -15.62
C ALA A 775 2.33 32.58 -14.56
N ALA A 776 1.83 33.57 -13.79
CA ALA A 776 1.02 33.35 -12.60
C ALA A 776 -0.48 33.17 -12.88
N PHE A 777 -1.01 33.91 -13.85
CA PHE A 777 -2.46 34.02 -14.11
C PHE A 777 -2.80 33.82 -15.59
N PRO A 778 -2.48 32.63 -16.15
CA PRO A 778 -2.62 32.39 -17.57
C PRO A 778 -4.06 32.45 -18.10
N LEU A 779 -5.05 32.17 -17.23
CA LEU A 779 -6.48 32.28 -17.54
C LEU A 779 -7.23 33.04 -16.42
N PRO A 780 -8.38 33.66 -16.73
CA PRO A 780 -9.13 34.45 -15.75
C PRO A 780 -9.53 33.70 -14.48
N TYR A 781 -9.93 32.43 -14.58
CA TYR A 781 -10.35 31.63 -13.41
C TYR A 781 -9.21 31.40 -12.40
N VAL A 782 -7.97 31.38 -12.87
CA VAL A 782 -6.79 31.18 -12.01
C VAL A 782 -6.65 32.34 -11.00
N ARG A 783 -7.11 33.56 -11.32
CA ARG A 783 -7.06 34.70 -10.39
C ARG A 783 -7.97 34.50 -9.18
N VAL A 784 -9.09 33.79 -9.35
CA VAL A 784 -10.09 33.60 -8.30
C VAL A 784 -9.60 32.62 -7.25
N ASN A 785 -8.88 31.56 -7.66
CA ASN A 785 -8.42 30.51 -6.78
C ASN A 785 -7.03 30.01 -7.18
N LYS A 786 -6.01 30.89 -7.06
CA LYS A 786 -4.64 30.56 -7.43
C LYS A 786 -4.02 29.52 -6.49
N PHE A 787 -3.60 28.41 -7.05
CA PHE A 787 -2.66 27.52 -6.40
C PHE A 787 -1.22 27.97 -6.70
N TRP A 788 -0.42 28.13 -5.65
CA TRP A 788 1.00 28.45 -5.78
C TRP A 788 1.82 27.19 -5.53
N PRO A 789 2.54 26.68 -6.55
CA PRO A 789 3.48 25.58 -6.34
C PRO A 789 4.48 25.93 -5.24
N SER A 790 4.68 25.02 -4.30
CA SER A 790 5.56 25.23 -3.15
C SER A 790 7.06 25.20 -3.50
N ILE A 791 7.40 24.64 -4.66
CA ILE A 791 8.76 24.56 -5.21
C ILE A 791 8.71 24.78 -6.72
N ALA A 792 9.81 25.25 -7.30
CA ALA A 792 10.00 25.33 -8.75
C ALA A 792 10.33 23.93 -9.34
N ARG A 793 10.82 23.86 -10.56
CA ARG A 793 11.15 22.59 -11.22
C ARG A 793 12.27 21.85 -10.48
N VAL A 794 11.99 20.63 -10.05
CA VAL A 794 12.94 19.78 -9.30
C VAL A 794 14.08 19.32 -10.22
N ASN A 795 15.30 19.41 -9.73
CA ASN A 795 16.49 18.87 -10.37
C ASN A 795 16.62 17.37 -10.07
N ASN A 796 16.07 16.53 -10.94
CA ASN A 796 16.10 15.07 -10.78
C ASN A 796 17.53 14.51 -10.81
N SER A 797 18.39 15.02 -11.70
CA SER A 797 19.78 14.58 -11.84
C SER A 797 20.61 14.88 -10.59
N HIS A 798 20.36 16.03 -9.93
CA HIS A 798 20.98 16.35 -8.64
C HIS A 798 20.59 15.34 -7.58
N GLY A 799 19.28 15.06 -7.41
CA GLY A 799 18.78 14.11 -6.44
C GLY A 799 19.26 12.67 -6.68
N ASP A 800 19.45 12.25 -7.92
CA ASP A 800 19.97 10.92 -8.23
C ASP A 800 21.47 10.75 -7.84
N ARG A 801 22.23 11.83 -7.92
CA ARG A 801 23.66 11.85 -7.54
C ARG A 801 23.87 12.05 -6.04
N ASN A 802 22.94 12.72 -5.36
CA ASN A 802 23.04 13.13 -3.97
C ASN A 802 21.93 12.48 -3.14
N LEU A 803 21.99 11.15 -2.97
CA LEU A 803 20.98 10.36 -2.27
C LEU A 803 20.84 10.66 -0.78
N ILE A 804 21.85 11.29 -0.17
CA ILE A 804 21.89 11.65 1.25
C ILE A 804 22.05 13.16 1.34
N CYS A 805 21.27 13.80 2.19
CA CYS A 805 21.48 15.21 2.54
C CYS A 805 22.79 15.30 3.34
N THR A 806 23.85 15.75 2.72
CA THR A 806 25.08 16.13 3.41
C THR A 806 24.95 17.56 3.88
N CYS A 807 25.31 17.86 5.12
CA CYS A 807 25.52 19.23 5.54
C CYS A 807 26.51 19.89 4.59
N ALA A 808 26.27 21.15 4.22
CA ALA A 808 27.25 21.91 3.45
C ALA A 808 28.60 21.88 4.19
N PRO A 809 29.73 21.71 3.49
CA PRO A 809 31.01 21.74 4.13
C PRO A 809 31.22 23.08 4.87
N ILE A 810 31.97 23.07 5.95
CA ILE A 810 32.12 24.25 6.83
C ILE A 810 32.62 25.47 6.06
N GLU A 811 33.34 25.26 4.97
CA GLU A 811 33.85 26.28 4.06
C GLU A 811 32.72 27.05 3.37
N ALA A 812 31.59 26.43 3.10
CA ALA A 812 30.41 27.10 2.53
C ALA A 812 29.76 28.11 3.50
N TYR A 813 30.03 28.00 4.79
CA TYR A 813 29.61 28.97 5.80
C TYR A 813 30.64 30.05 6.07
N MET A 814 31.89 29.86 5.65
CA MET A 814 32.97 30.85 5.82
C MET A 814 32.95 31.96 4.76
N GLU A 815 32.43 31.70 3.56
CA GLU A 815 32.32 32.71 2.50
C GLU A 815 31.23 33.75 2.75
N SER A 816 30.19 33.43 3.55
CA SER A 816 29.13 34.36 3.89
C SER A 816 29.45 35.39 5.01
N VAL A 817 30.62 35.25 5.65
CA VAL A 817 31.07 36.15 6.74
C VAL A 817 32.01 37.28 6.27
N VAL A 818 32.44 37.24 5.00
CA VAL A 818 33.42 38.21 4.47
C VAL A 818 32.77 39.38 3.71
N GLU A 819 31.42 39.33 3.48
CA GLU A 819 30.69 40.43 2.80
C GLU A 819 29.62 41.11 3.66
N ALA A 820 29.77 41.12 5.00
CA ALA A 820 28.90 41.91 5.90
C ALA A 820 29.67 43.03 6.60
#